data_7b8bd0552cee0a7e1ddd8d59b08569de
#
_entry.id   7b8bd0552cee0a7e1ddd8d59b08569de
#
_cell.length_a   1.000
_cell.length_b   1.000
_cell.length_c   1.000
_cell.angle_alpha   90.00
_cell.angle_beta   90.00
_cell.angle_gamma   90.00
#
_symmetry.space_group_name_H-M   'P 1'
#
loop_
_entity.id
_entity.type
_entity.pdbx_description
1 polymer ?
#
loop_
_entity_poly.entity_id
_entity_poly.type
_entity_poly.pdbx_seq_one_letter_code
_entity_poly.pdbx_strand_id
1 'polypeptide(L)'
;MAIRIALAGNPNCGKTTMFNALTGANQYVGNWPGVTVEKKEGKLKSKKVKEEVVVTDLPGIYSLSPYTLEEVVSRDYLLKENPDVIVDLVDATNIERNLYLTTQLIETGVPVVIALNMADLLEKRGIKIDVARLSMLLDCPIVETSALKGEGLDKLIDEAIKTAKKKEADLPKEIFNKDLEDAVSAAAEVLPSSIDANKKRWYAVKFLEKDSKVAESVKLTDSAAKKIEELRAGLEKSHDDDMESIVTDERYRFIQKIVGTTVKKGKDKLTTSDKIDKIVTNRILGIPIFIAVMFVVYYISVTTIGTIVTDWTNDTFVGGIQEIVGGFLEGIGTNDVVTSLVVDGVIGGVGAVLGFVPQMAILFLFLSILEDCGYMVRIAFVMDRVFRHFGLSGKSFIPLLISSGCGIPGIMASKTIEQDNDRRLTIMTATFIPCGAKLPVIALMGGVMASWATGSYEAGGFMAPAMYFMGIVAVLVAAIILKKTKPFSGKPAPFVMELPQYHVPQAKTVLLHVWERLKGFIIKAGTILFLACVVMWFLGGFGFENGGFGLVEESGNSLLAVIGGFIAPLFAPLGFGEWQPVAASLSGFTAKEAIVSTMGVLANVTGDTEDAVTVAQAVQTWFPTSLAALSFLIFNLLDSPCLAAIATMAQQMQSKKWFWFAILFQNIFAYIVCLCIYQIGSFATGGSFGVGTVFGFVFTAIILFLLFRPDPYKDQKVYSKRSVQAAN
;
A
#
# COMPACT_ATOMS: atom_id res chain seq x y z
N MET A 1 7.73 28.42 35.14
CA MET A 1 7.20 27.91 33.85
C MET A 1 7.44 26.41 33.84
N ALA A 2 6.51 25.63 33.31
CA ALA A 2 6.70 24.20 33.17
C ALA A 2 7.78 23.95 32.10
N ILE A 3 8.69 23.01 32.35
CA ILE A 3 9.72 22.59 31.38
C ILE A 3 9.04 21.68 30.36
N ARG A 4 9.20 21.96 29.06
CA ARG A 4 8.64 21.18 27.96
C ARG A 4 9.69 20.32 27.31
N ILE A 5 9.53 19.01 27.42
CA ILE A 5 10.40 17.98 26.84
C ILE A 5 9.72 17.40 25.60
N ALA A 6 10.37 17.43 24.46
CA ALA A 6 9.95 16.71 23.25
C ALA A 6 10.64 15.34 23.16
N LEU A 7 9.90 14.25 23.11
CA LEU A 7 10.47 12.93 22.79
C LEU A 7 10.48 12.75 21.28
N ALA A 8 11.69 12.68 20.71
CA ALA A 8 11.91 12.37 19.30
C ALA A 8 12.60 11.00 19.16
N GLY A 9 12.61 10.46 17.96
CA GLY A 9 13.33 9.21 17.66
C GLY A 9 12.71 8.45 16.50
N ASN A 10 13.46 7.49 16.00
CA ASN A 10 13.02 6.66 14.89
C ASN A 10 11.83 5.76 15.29
N PRO A 11 11.01 5.30 14.33
CA PRO A 11 10.06 4.23 14.59
C PRO A 11 10.77 3.02 15.22
N ASN A 12 10.10 2.36 16.17
CA ASN A 12 10.59 1.17 16.89
C ASN A 12 11.81 1.37 17.84
N CYS A 13 12.30 2.57 18.07
CA CYS A 13 13.36 2.84 19.06
C CYS A 13 12.90 2.73 20.53
N GLY A 14 11.61 2.40 20.77
CA GLY A 14 11.03 2.29 22.11
C GLY A 14 10.42 3.57 22.67
N LYS A 15 10.11 4.54 21.82
CA LYS A 15 9.61 5.87 22.20
C LYS A 15 8.31 5.82 23.01
N THR A 16 7.29 5.11 22.54
CA THR A 16 6.02 4.94 23.28
C THR A 16 6.21 4.24 24.63
N THR A 17 7.12 3.26 24.70
CA THR A 17 7.47 2.58 25.95
C THR A 17 8.12 3.57 26.92
N MET A 18 9.06 4.39 26.45
CA MET A 18 9.69 5.45 27.22
C MET A 18 8.68 6.47 27.71
N PHE A 19 7.81 6.97 26.84
CA PHE A 19 6.75 7.93 27.19
C PHE A 19 5.83 7.39 28.30
N ASN A 20 5.37 6.14 28.16
CA ASN A 20 4.53 5.49 29.17
C ASN A 20 5.26 5.28 30.51
N ALA A 21 6.55 4.96 30.46
CA ALA A 21 7.37 4.80 31.67
C ALA A 21 7.55 6.13 32.43
N LEU A 22 7.69 7.25 31.69
CA LEU A 22 7.88 8.59 32.25
C LEU A 22 6.58 9.23 32.76
N THR A 23 5.46 9.07 32.06
CA THR A 23 4.20 9.77 32.35
C THR A 23 3.17 8.91 33.09
N GLY A 24 3.23 7.60 32.96
CA GLY A 24 2.26 6.67 33.59
C GLY A 24 0.85 6.85 33.02
N ALA A 25 -0.17 6.91 33.92
CA ALA A 25 -1.58 7.05 33.52
C ALA A 25 -2.01 8.50 33.22
N ASN A 26 -1.17 9.49 33.47
CA ASN A 26 -1.48 10.91 33.32
C ASN A 26 -1.15 11.40 31.90
N GLN A 27 -1.89 10.91 30.91
CA GLN A 27 -1.67 11.20 29.49
C GLN A 27 -2.91 11.86 28.90
N TYR A 28 -2.69 12.86 28.07
CA TYR A 28 -3.68 13.42 27.15
C TYR A 28 -3.41 12.87 25.75
N VAL A 29 -4.44 12.27 25.13
CA VAL A 29 -4.38 11.74 23.77
C VAL A 29 -5.35 12.51 22.92
N GLY A 30 -4.89 13.08 21.84
CA GLY A 30 -5.69 13.82 20.86
C GLY A 30 -5.04 13.74 19.49
N ASN A 31 -5.49 14.57 18.57
CA ASN A 31 -4.82 14.71 17.27
C ASN A 31 -4.08 16.03 17.19
N TRP A 32 -3.00 16.07 16.43
CA TRP A 32 -2.33 17.32 16.09
C TRP A 32 -3.30 18.23 15.31
N PRO A 33 -3.28 19.56 15.53
CA PRO A 33 -4.18 20.48 14.86
C PRO A 33 -4.16 20.32 13.33
N GLY A 34 -5.33 20.13 12.73
CA GLY A 34 -5.49 20.03 11.28
C GLY A 34 -5.06 18.72 10.62
N VAL A 35 -4.60 17.74 11.37
CA VAL A 35 -4.15 16.43 10.84
C VAL A 35 -4.70 15.26 11.64
N THR A 36 -4.64 14.04 11.04
CA THR A 36 -5.07 12.79 11.68
C THR A 36 -3.96 12.09 12.44
N VAL A 37 -2.85 12.78 12.72
CA VAL A 37 -1.70 12.24 13.47
C VAL A 37 -1.99 12.40 14.96
N GLU A 38 -1.77 11.33 15.71
CA GLU A 38 -2.03 11.28 17.16
C GLU A 38 -1.02 12.14 17.93
N LYS A 39 -1.50 12.97 18.84
CA LYS A 39 -0.69 13.78 19.77
C LYS A 39 -0.82 13.20 21.17
N LYS A 40 0.29 12.92 21.83
CA LYS A 40 0.34 12.47 23.22
C LYS A 40 1.14 13.44 24.06
N GLU A 41 0.53 13.94 25.11
CA GLU A 41 1.17 14.77 26.12
C GLU A 41 0.92 14.20 27.51
N GLY A 42 1.90 14.31 28.39
CA GLY A 42 1.77 13.81 29.75
C GLY A 42 2.65 14.56 30.72
N LYS A 43 2.21 14.63 31.99
CA LYS A 43 3.03 15.17 33.08
C LYS A 43 3.94 14.09 33.62
N LEU A 44 5.18 14.47 33.92
CA LEU A 44 6.18 13.56 34.49
C LEU A 44 5.73 12.98 35.84
N LYS A 45 5.86 11.67 36.02
CA LYS A 45 5.43 10.95 37.24
C LYS A 45 6.47 10.93 38.36
N SER A 46 7.59 11.62 38.22
CA SER A 46 8.67 11.56 39.23
C SER A 46 8.35 12.36 40.48
N LYS A 47 8.46 11.72 41.66
CA LYS A 47 8.37 12.40 42.98
C LYS A 47 9.63 13.18 43.36
N LYS A 48 10.74 12.96 42.63
CA LYS A 48 12.05 13.58 42.94
C LYS A 48 12.18 14.98 42.29
N VAL A 49 11.43 15.26 41.23
CA VAL A 49 11.50 16.52 40.51
C VAL A 49 10.48 17.50 41.09
N LYS A 50 10.97 18.66 41.56
CA LYS A 50 10.13 19.74 42.12
C LYS A 50 9.45 20.59 41.07
N GLU A 51 9.92 20.54 39.84
CA GLU A 51 9.48 21.35 38.72
C GLU A 51 8.36 20.66 37.96
N GLU A 52 7.42 21.43 37.42
CA GLU A 52 6.42 20.89 36.54
C GLU A 52 7.07 20.61 35.17
N VAL A 53 7.05 19.35 34.75
CA VAL A 53 7.62 18.90 33.48
C VAL A 53 6.51 18.27 32.64
N VAL A 54 6.36 18.75 31.42
CA VAL A 54 5.45 18.24 30.40
C VAL A 54 6.24 17.54 29.33
N VAL A 55 5.89 16.30 29.04
CA VAL A 55 6.51 15.47 28.02
C VAL A 55 5.55 15.33 26.83
N THR A 56 6.01 15.67 25.66
CA THR A 56 5.24 15.52 24.40
C THR A 56 5.88 14.40 23.57
N ASP A 57 5.10 13.37 23.21
CA ASP A 57 5.54 12.28 22.32
C ASP A 57 5.35 12.72 20.86
N LEU A 58 6.45 12.92 20.14
CA LEU A 58 6.41 13.21 18.72
C LEU A 58 6.19 11.93 17.91
N PRO A 59 5.60 11.98 16.72
CA PRO A 59 5.56 10.84 15.82
C PRO A 59 6.94 10.25 15.57
N GLY A 60 7.02 8.93 15.34
CA GLY A 60 8.27 8.27 14.96
C GLY A 60 8.67 8.67 13.54
N ILE A 61 9.85 9.26 13.38
CA ILE A 61 10.33 9.80 12.10
C ILE A 61 11.76 9.34 11.83
N TYR A 62 12.14 9.29 10.55
CA TYR A 62 13.51 8.98 10.15
C TYR A 62 14.31 10.23 9.80
N SER A 63 13.62 11.30 9.43
CA SER A 63 14.22 12.59 9.09
C SER A 63 13.26 13.75 9.38
N LEU A 64 13.77 14.99 9.34
CA LEU A 64 12.96 16.22 9.40
C LEU A 64 12.62 16.74 7.98
N SER A 65 12.76 15.92 6.95
CA SER A 65 12.37 16.25 5.58
C SER A 65 10.84 16.11 5.41
N PRO A 66 10.19 16.95 4.60
CA PRO A 66 8.72 17.01 4.54
C PRO A 66 8.09 15.94 3.63
N TYR A 67 8.53 14.68 3.74
CA TYR A 67 8.00 13.60 2.91
C TYR A 67 6.71 13.00 3.46
N THR A 68 6.58 12.91 4.79
CA THR A 68 5.42 12.35 5.49
C THR A 68 4.73 13.40 6.35
N LEU A 69 3.46 13.14 6.72
CA LEU A 69 2.72 14.02 7.64
C LEU A 69 3.36 14.05 9.03
N GLU A 70 3.85 12.92 9.48
CA GLU A 70 4.52 12.71 10.75
C GLU A 70 5.80 13.56 10.82
N GLU A 71 6.58 13.59 9.74
CA GLU A 71 7.80 14.41 9.65
C GLU A 71 7.47 15.89 9.64
N VAL A 72 6.44 16.32 8.91
CA VAL A 72 5.98 17.72 8.90
C VAL A 72 5.50 18.15 10.28
N VAL A 73 4.70 17.33 10.97
CA VAL A 73 4.18 17.63 12.31
C VAL A 73 5.31 17.75 13.33
N SER A 74 6.24 16.79 13.32
CA SER A 74 7.39 16.79 14.24
C SER A 74 8.28 18.01 14.02
N ARG A 75 8.59 18.33 12.76
CA ARG A 75 9.37 19.49 12.39
C ARG A 75 8.70 20.79 12.82
N ASP A 76 7.41 20.96 12.52
CA ASP A 76 6.65 22.17 12.86
C ASP A 76 6.59 22.37 14.37
N TYR A 77 6.41 21.30 15.14
CA TYR A 77 6.47 21.38 16.61
C TYR A 77 7.83 21.87 17.11
N LEU A 78 8.92 21.27 16.62
CA LEU A 78 10.27 21.64 17.06
C LEU A 78 10.64 23.08 16.71
N LEU A 79 10.21 23.57 15.55
CA LEU A 79 10.58 24.90 15.07
C LEU A 79 9.65 26.02 15.57
N LYS A 80 8.34 25.74 15.72
CA LYS A 80 7.33 26.77 16.07
C LYS A 80 7.02 26.79 17.57
N GLU A 81 6.86 25.62 18.19
CA GLU A 81 6.49 25.50 19.62
C GLU A 81 7.70 25.65 20.55
N ASN A 82 8.94 25.51 20.02
CA ASN A 82 10.19 25.66 20.77
C ASN A 82 10.19 24.92 22.11
N PRO A 83 10.26 23.59 22.17
CA PRO A 83 10.43 22.87 23.43
C PRO A 83 11.76 23.28 24.09
N ASP A 84 11.83 23.18 25.41
CA ASP A 84 13.04 23.57 26.16
C ASP A 84 14.20 22.58 25.96
N VAL A 85 13.87 21.33 25.65
CA VAL A 85 14.84 20.27 25.33
C VAL A 85 14.21 19.16 24.51
N ILE A 86 15.00 18.58 23.61
CA ILE A 86 14.65 17.37 22.86
C ILE A 86 15.34 16.19 23.54
N VAL A 87 14.59 15.14 23.85
CA VAL A 87 15.13 13.83 24.22
C VAL A 87 15.03 12.95 23.00
N ASP A 88 16.16 12.68 22.34
CA ASP A 88 16.24 11.83 21.15
C ASP A 88 16.52 10.38 21.57
N LEU A 89 15.56 9.50 21.26
CA LEU A 89 15.70 8.06 21.53
C LEU A 89 16.43 7.38 20.37
N VAL A 90 17.63 6.94 20.67
CA VAL A 90 18.53 6.24 19.76
C VAL A 90 18.55 4.76 20.13
N ASP A 91 18.18 3.86 19.22
CA ASP A 91 18.37 2.42 19.40
C ASP A 91 19.87 2.09 19.38
N ALA A 92 20.41 1.70 20.53
CA ALA A 92 21.81 1.36 20.69
C ALA A 92 22.27 0.18 19.80
N THR A 93 21.33 -0.67 19.37
CA THR A 93 21.63 -1.83 18.51
C THR A 93 21.73 -1.46 17.04
N ASN A 94 21.15 -0.31 16.63
CA ASN A 94 21.13 0.23 15.27
C ASN A 94 21.57 1.70 15.23
N ILE A 95 22.62 2.02 15.98
CA ILE A 95 23.05 3.38 16.26
C ILE A 95 23.33 4.20 15.01
N GLU A 96 24.03 3.63 14.02
CA GLU A 96 24.43 4.34 12.80
C GLU A 96 23.25 4.99 12.07
N ARG A 97 22.14 4.27 11.97
CA ARG A 97 20.95 4.75 11.32
C ARG A 97 20.17 5.77 12.15
N ASN A 98 20.09 5.55 13.45
CA ASN A 98 19.37 6.45 14.34
C ASN A 98 20.06 7.82 14.44
N LEU A 99 21.38 7.85 14.39
CA LEU A 99 22.16 9.10 14.40
C LEU A 99 21.86 10.02 13.19
N TYR A 100 21.27 9.52 12.11
CA TYR A 100 20.86 10.36 10.99
C TYR A 100 19.82 11.41 11.42
N LEU A 101 18.80 10.98 12.16
CA LEU A 101 17.81 11.90 12.75
C LEU A 101 18.49 12.81 13.79
N THR A 102 19.34 12.25 14.65
CA THR A 102 20.10 13.00 15.68
C THR A 102 20.84 14.19 15.08
N THR A 103 21.55 14.03 13.96
CA THR A 103 22.26 15.13 13.28
C THR A 103 21.33 16.24 12.85
N GLN A 104 20.11 15.93 12.43
CA GLN A 104 19.12 16.92 12.03
C GLN A 104 18.46 17.61 13.23
N LEU A 105 18.24 16.88 14.33
CA LEU A 105 17.68 17.45 15.56
C LEU A 105 18.62 18.46 16.19
N ILE A 106 19.90 18.18 16.24
CA ILE A 106 20.94 19.10 16.75
C ILE A 106 20.93 20.42 15.94
N GLU A 107 20.79 20.33 14.62
CA GLU A 107 20.77 21.51 13.75
C GLU A 107 19.55 22.42 13.96
N THR A 108 18.46 21.95 14.61
CA THR A 108 17.28 22.78 14.89
C THR A 108 17.57 23.91 15.87
N GLY A 109 18.70 23.89 16.57
CA GLY A 109 19.06 24.87 17.59
C GLY A 109 18.34 24.70 18.92
N VAL A 110 17.58 23.61 19.09
CA VAL A 110 17.00 23.21 20.39
C VAL A 110 17.99 22.28 21.07
N PRO A 111 18.27 22.43 22.39
CA PRO A 111 19.16 21.54 23.12
C PRO A 111 18.71 20.09 23.06
N VAL A 112 19.63 19.16 22.79
CA VAL A 112 19.35 17.73 22.62
C VAL A 112 20.03 16.90 23.70
N VAL A 113 19.31 15.95 24.26
CA VAL A 113 19.84 14.88 25.11
C VAL A 113 19.55 13.55 24.43
N ILE A 114 20.55 12.73 24.25
CA ILE A 114 20.42 11.43 23.62
C ILE A 114 20.13 10.36 24.69
N ALA A 115 18.97 9.70 24.56
CA ALA A 115 18.65 8.48 25.31
C ALA A 115 19.09 7.26 24.49
N LEU A 116 20.24 6.69 24.81
CA LEU A 116 20.76 5.48 24.16
C LEU A 116 19.99 4.28 24.72
N ASN A 117 18.87 3.96 24.07
CA ASN A 117 17.91 2.97 24.53
C ASN A 117 18.30 1.55 24.09
N MET A 118 17.70 0.53 24.73
CA MET A 118 18.04 -0.89 24.53
C MET A 118 19.49 -1.24 24.92
N ALA A 119 20.08 -0.48 25.84
CA ALA A 119 21.44 -0.72 26.32
C ALA A 119 21.63 -2.12 26.93
N ASP A 120 20.58 -2.70 27.50
CA ASP A 120 20.56 -4.06 28.02
C ASP A 120 20.74 -5.16 26.96
N LEU A 121 20.60 -4.84 25.67
CA LEU A 121 20.83 -5.76 24.56
C LEU A 121 22.27 -5.71 24.02
N LEU A 122 23.04 -4.67 24.33
CA LEU A 122 24.40 -4.47 23.82
C LEU A 122 25.32 -5.60 24.25
N GLU A 123 25.29 -5.98 25.54
CA GLU A 123 26.11 -7.07 26.10
C GLU A 123 25.82 -8.41 25.42
N LYS A 124 24.53 -8.70 25.19
CA LYS A 124 24.08 -9.92 24.51
C LYS A 124 24.55 -9.99 23.05
N ARG A 125 24.72 -8.84 22.41
CA ARG A 125 25.20 -8.72 21.01
C ARG A 125 26.70 -8.53 20.89
N GLY A 126 27.42 -8.45 22.02
CA GLY A 126 28.86 -8.19 22.02
C GLY A 126 29.28 -6.83 21.48
N ILE A 127 28.36 -5.86 21.51
CA ILE A 127 28.57 -4.48 21.05
C ILE A 127 29.05 -3.67 22.28
N LYS A 128 30.13 -2.92 22.11
CA LYS A 128 30.61 -1.96 23.11
C LYS A 128 30.62 -0.58 22.51
N ILE A 129 29.93 0.38 23.14
CA ILE A 129 29.88 1.78 22.75
C ILE A 129 30.65 2.62 23.74
N ASP A 130 31.59 3.41 23.25
CA ASP A 130 32.27 4.42 24.04
C ASP A 130 31.38 5.67 24.16
N VAL A 131 30.47 5.66 25.14
CA VAL A 131 29.46 6.68 25.35
C VAL A 131 30.07 8.06 25.60
N ALA A 132 31.19 8.11 26.36
CA ALA A 132 31.86 9.36 26.69
C ALA A 132 32.44 10.02 25.42
N ARG A 133 33.11 9.23 24.59
CA ARG A 133 33.67 9.70 23.32
C ARG A 133 32.58 10.06 22.31
N LEU A 134 31.48 9.30 22.26
CA LEU A 134 30.34 9.58 21.40
C LEU A 134 29.68 10.91 21.80
N SER A 135 29.48 11.15 23.10
CA SER A 135 28.94 12.41 23.64
C SER A 135 29.82 13.61 23.28
N MET A 136 31.14 13.45 23.36
CA MET A 136 32.09 14.50 22.99
C MET A 136 32.06 14.82 21.48
N LEU A 137 31.91 13.81 20.62
CA LEU A 137 31.89 13.99 19.17
C LEU A 137 30.56 14.58 18.64
N LEU A 138 29.45 14.29 19.32
CA LEU A 138 28.13 14.85 18.99
C LEU A 138 27.81 16.15 19.70
N ASP A 139 28.65 16.54 20.67
CA ASP A 139 28.46 17.69 21.56
C ASP A 139 27.10 17.67 22.31
N CYS A 140 26.62 16.47 22.62
CA CYS A 140 25.35 16.24 23.28
C CYS A 140 25.50 15.30 24.48
N PRO A 141 24.81 15.53 25.60
CA PRO A 141 24.73 14.57 26.69
C PRO A 141 24.07 13.25 26.23
N ILE A 142 24.67 12.13 26.61
CA ILE A 142 24.15 10.79 26.31
C ILE A 142 23.91 10.02 27.59
N VAL A 143 22.72 9.43 27.72
CA VAL A 143 22.34 8.60 28.85
C VAL A 143 21.93 7.21 28.36
N GLU A 144 22.58 6.16 28.86
CA GLU A 144 22.18 4.78 28.59
C GLU A 144 20.88 4.45 29.32
N THR A 145 19.93 3.88 28.59
CA THR A 145 18.59 3.58 29.10
C THR A 145 18.08 2.22 28.63
N SER A 146 17.19 1.62 29.40
CA SER A 146 16.32 0.55 28.98
C SER A 146 14.87 0.90 29.36
N ALA A 147 14.12 1.42 28.41
CA ALA A 147 12.73 1.82 28.64
C ALA A 147 11.85 0.66 29.12
N LEU A 148 12.14 -0.56 28.64
CA LEU A 148 11.40 -1.76 29.00
C LEU A 148 11.63 -2.16 30.47
N LYS A 149 12.87 -2.01 30.95
CA LYS A 149 13.24 -2.34 32.34
C LYS A 149 13.11 -1.17 33.30
N GLY A 150 12.90 0.04 32.79
CA GLY A 150 12.88 1.28 33.59
C GLY A 150 14.27 1.72 34.10
N GLU A 151 15.35 1.24 33.49
CA GLU A 151 16.72 1.57 33.89
C GLU A 151 17.17 2.88 33.22
N GLY A 152 17.90 3.72 33.96
CA GLY A 152 18.48 4.98 33.46
C GLY A 152 17.49 6.15 33.34
N LEU A 153 16.19 5.98 33.60
CA LEU A 153 15.16 6.99 33.40
C LEU A 153 15.34 8.23 34.30
N ASP A 154 15.65 8.03 35.58
CA ASP A 154 15.86 9.14 36.50
C ASP A 154 17.06 10.02 36.06
N LYS A 155 18.17 9.37 35.65
CA LYS A 155 19.35 10.09 35.12
C LYS A 155 19.05 10.85 33.83
N LEU A 156 18.22 10.26 32.94
CA LEU A 156 17.83 10.90 31.71
C LEU A 156 17.02 12.18 31.98
N ILE A 157 16.08 12.14 32.90
CA ILE A 157 15.27 13.31 33.26
C ILE A 157 16.10 14.37 33.94
N ASP A 158 17.00 13.99 34.86
CA ASP A 158 17.89 14.95 35.53
C ASP A 158 18.78 15.67 34.52
N GLU A 159 19.34 14.95 33.53
CA GLU A 159 20.17 15.54 32.49
C GLU A 159 19.34 16.38 31.50
N ALA A 160 18.13 15.96 31.16
CA ALA A 160 17.21 16.72 30.32
C ALA A 160 16.82 18.07 30.97
N ILE A 161 16.51 18.08 32.27
CA ILE A 161 16.20 19.30 33.02
C ILE A 161 17.42 20.22 33.10
N LYS A 162 18.60 19.66 33.34
CA LYS A 162 19.87 20.41 33.39
C LYS A 162 20.19 21.06 32.04
N THR A 163 20.00 20.33 30.96
CA THR A 163 20.21 20.80 29.57
C THR A 163 19.19 21.86 29.20
N ALA A 164 17.90 21.69 29.54
CA ALA A 164 16.85 22.69 29.32
C ALA A 164 17.16 24.04 29.99
N LYS A 165 17.83 24.03 31.14
CA LYS A 165 18.21 25.26 31.88
C LYS A 165 19.38 26.01 31.24
N LYS A 166 20.24 25.32 30.48
CA LYS A 166 21.36 26.01 29.77
C LYS A 166 20.89 26.90 28.64
N LYS A 167 19.75 26.61 28.00
CA LYS A 167 19.13 27.37 26.88
C LYS A 167 19.98 27.53 25.61
N GLU A 168 21.19 27.01 25.58
CA GLU A 168 22.08 27.04 24.43
C GLU A 168 22.26 25.65 23.88
N ALA A 169 22.08 25.49 22.56
CA ALA A 169 22.42 24.29 21.84
C ALA A 169 23.84 24.40 21.34
N ASP A 170 24.70 23.50 21.79
CA ASP A 170 26.04 23.36 21.25
C ASP A 170 25.95 22.62 19.91
N LEU A 171 26.61 23.14 18.87
CA LEU A 171 26.62 22.51 17.54
C LEU A 171 27.98 21.84 17.33
N PRO A 172 27.98 20.58 16.79
CA PRO A 172 29.23 19.94 16.41
C PRO A 172 29.95 20.76 15.35
N LYS A 173 31.27 20.96 15.52
CA LYS A 173 32.06 21.88 14.74
C LYS A 173 32.27 21.53 13.27
N GLU A 174 32.11 20.26 12.91
CA GLU A 174 32.39 19.77 11.54
C GLU A 174 31.45 18.58 11.22
N ILE A 175 30.25 18.89 10.77
CA ILE A 175 29.30 17.84 10.29
C ILE A 175 29.54 17.53 8.81
N PHE A 176 29.83 18.55 8.00
CA PHE A 176 30.01 18.43 6.57
C PHE A 176 31.47 18.64 6.15
N ASN A 177 31.78 18.33 4.90
CA ASN A 177 33.07 18.70 4.31
C ASN A 177 33.20 20.24 4.23
N LYS A 178 34.43 20.74 4.06
CA LYS A 178 34.71 22.15 4.08
C LYS A 178 33.93 22.97 3.02
N ASP A 179 33.80 22.42 1.81
CA ASP A 179 33.13 23.11 0.71
C ASP A 179 31.63 23.29 1.01
N LEU A 180 31.00 22.30 1.60
CA LEU A 180 29.59 22.36 1.99
C LEU A 180 29.39 23.27 3.22
N GLU A 181 30.30 23.19 4.21
CA GLU A 181 30.25 24.09 5.40
C GLU A 181 30.41 25.57 5.01
N ASP A 182 31.32 25.88 4.10
CA ASP A 182 31.51 27.24 3.58
C ASP A 182 30.23 27.72 2.86
N ALA A 183 29.58 26.87 2.09
CA ALA A 183 28.34 27.19 1.41
C ALA A 183 27.15 27.35 2.38
N VAL A 184 27.06 26.52 3.41
CA VAL A 184 26.02 26.64 4.46
C VAL A 184 26.20 27.94 5.24
N SER A 185 27.44 28.29 5.60
CA SER A 185 27.77 29.54 6.27
C SER A 185 27.41 30.76 5.42
N ALA A 186 27.82 30.78 4.15
CA ALA A 186 27.48 31.85 3.21
C ALA A 186 25.96 31.95 2.95
N ALA A 187 25.24 30.84 2.94
CA ALA A 187 23.80 30.85 2.84
C ALA A 187 23.14 31.40 4.12
N ALA A 188 23.66 31.06 5.31
CA ALA A 188 23.14 31.54 6.60
C ALA A 188 23.29 33.05 6.77
N GLU A 189 24.36 33.68 6.21
CA GLU A 189 24.58 35.13 6.26
C GLU A 189 23.52 35.92 5.50
N VAL A 190 23.02 35.40 4.39
CA VAL A 190 22.03 36.09 3.54
C VAL A 190 20.58 35.86 3.98
N LEU A 191 20.34 35.02 5.01
CA LEU A 191 19.02 34.80 5.56
C LEU A 191 18.49 36.02 6.33
N PRO A 192 17.15 36.23 6.33
CA PRO A 192 16.52 37.33 7.06
C PRO A 192 16.88 37.33 8.55
N SER A 193 17.01 38.54 9.12
CA SER A 193 17.25 38.74 10.57
C SER A 193 16.07 38.30 11.45
N SER A 194 14.90 38.04 10.87
CA SER A 194 13.74 37.52 11.55
C SER A 194 13.89 36.04 12.00
N ILE A 195 14.90 35.34 11.47
CA ILE A 195 15.24 33.98 11.87
C ILE A 195 16.23 34.05 13.05
N ASP A 196 15.90 33.31 14.13
CA ASP A 196 16.76 33.16 15.29
C ASP A 196 18.15 32.68 14.88
N ALA A 197 19.20 33.24 15.47
CA ALA A 197 20.60 32.93 15.12
C ALA A 197 20.89 31.42 15.21
N ASN A 198 20.37 30.74 16.24
CA ASN A 198 20.56 29.33 16.48
C ASN A 198 19.89 28.43 15.42
N LYS A 199 18.88 28.95 14.69
CA LYS A 199 18.15 28.20 13.65
C LYS A 199 18.67 28.51 12.24
N LYS A 200 19.50 29.56 12.05
CA LYS A 200 19.97 29.96 10.72
C LYS A 200 20.65 28.83 9.96
N ARG A 201 21.47 28.02 10.65
CA ARG A 201 22.13 26.86 10.02
C ARG A 201 21.12 25.89 9.42
N TRP A 202 20.11 25.48 10.19
CA TRP A 202 19.07 24.59 9.72
C TRP A 202 18.34 25.13 8.49
N TYR A 203 17.96 26.43 8.55
CA TYR A 203 17.31 27.09 7.40
C TYR A 203 18.21 27.15 6.18
N ALA A 204 19.50 27.43 6.36
CA ALA A 204 20.48 27.49 5.27
C ALA A 204 20.61 26.16 4.54
N VAL A 205 20.76 25.05 5.30
CA VAL A 205 20.80 23.71 4.74
C VAL A 205 19.52 23.39 3.98
N LYS A 206 18.34 23.73 4.54
CA LYS A 206 17.05 23.46 3.90
C LYS A 206 16.80 24.29 2.65
N PHE A 207 17.28 25.52 2.58
CA PHE A 207 17.23 26.33 1.37
C PHE A 207 18.16 25.79 0.28
N LEU A 208 19.36 25.31 0.64
CA LEU A 208 20.25 24.64 -0.30
C LEU A 208 19.62 23.33 -0.84
N GLU A 209 18.93 22.55 -0.01
CA GLU A 209 18.18 21.34 -0.39
C GLU A 209 16.91 21.62 -1.22
N LYS A 210 16.56 22.87 -1.50
CA LYS A 210 15.28 23.24 -2.16
C LYS A 210 14.02 22.82 -1.39
N ASP A 211 14.05 22.87 -0.06
CA ASP A 211 12.86 22.55 0.72
C ASP A 211 11.75 23.58 0.47
N SER A 212 10.70 23.18 -0.23
CA SER A 212 9.62 24.07 -0.63
C SER A 212 8.79 24.58 0.55
N LYS A 213 8.68 23.79 1.65
CA LYS A 213 7.96 24.22 2.85
C LYS A 213 8.69 25.35 3.57
N VAL A 214 10.02 25.28 3.57
CA VAL A 214 10.83 26.37 4.09
C VAL A 214 10.72 27.60 3.19
N ALA A 215 10.74 27.42 1.88
CA ALA A 215 10.56 28.52 0.91
C ALA A 215 9.16 29.17 1.00
N GLU A 216 8.12 28.41 1.35
CA GLU A 216 6.77 28.94 1.60
C GLU A 216 6.68 29.73 2.92
N SER A 217 7.40 29.27 3.96
CA SER A 217 7.34 29.85 5.32
C SER A 217 8.20 31.10 5.49
N VAL A 218 9.32 31.20 4.78
CA VAL A 218 10.28 32.31 4.87
C VAL A 218 10.50 32.89 3.48
N LYS A 219 10.08 34.16 3.30
CA LYS A 219 10.31 34.88 2.04
C LYS A 219 11.73 35.44 2.03
N LEU A 220 12.52 35.00 1.06
CA LEU A 220 13.85 35.55 0.79
C LEU A 220 13.74 36.82 -0.08
N THR A 221 14.72 37.71 0.03
CA THR A 221 14.92 38.76 -0.96
C THR A 221 15.45 38.17 -2.26
N ASP A 222 15.21 38.84 -3.39
CA ASP A 222 15.66 38.33 -4.70
C ASP A 222 17.19 38.16 -4.75
N SER A 223 17.93 39.01 -4.07
CA SER A 223 19.39 38.91 -3.96
C SER A 223 19.85 37.70 -3.16
N ALA A 224 19.18 37.40 -2.03
CA ALA A 224 19.47 36.21 -1.22
C ALA A 224 19.11 34.91 -1.96
N ALA A 225 17.95 34.87 -2.62
CA ALA A 225 17.53 33.74 -3.42
C ALA A 225 18.53 33.43 -4.55
N LYS A 226 19.01 34.47 -5.26
CA LYS A 226 20.02 34.34 -6.31
C LYS A 226 21.34 33.82 -5.78
N LYS A 227 21.81 34.32 -4.64
CA LYS A 227 23.06 33.89 -4.00
C LYS A 227 22.99 32.40 -3.58
N ILE A 228 21.89 31.97 -2.97
CA ILE A 228 21.69 30.59 -2.58
C ILE A 228 21.64 29.67 -3.81
N GLU A 229 20.99 30.10 -4.91
CA GLU A 229 20.98 29.38 -6.18
C GLU A 229 22.38 29.20 -6.78
N GLU A 230 23.20 30.25 -6.76
CA GLU A 230 24.60 30.22 -7.23
C GLU A 230 25.43 29.23 -6.41
N LEU A 231 25.35 29.29 -5.07
CA LEU A 231 26.04 28.34 -4.17
C LEU A 231 25.66 26.91 -4.44
N ARG A 232 24.36 26.66 -4.60
CA ARG A 232 23.83 25.32 -4.89
C ARG A 232 24.32 24.82 -6.25
N ALA A 233 24.16 25.61 -7.33
CA ALA A 233 24.60 25.22 -8.66
C ALA A 233 26.09 24.93 -8.73
N GLY A 234 26.90 25.67 -7.94
CA GLY A 234 28.32 25.37 -7.78
C GLY A 234 28.60 24.01 -7.19
N LEU A 235 27.91 23.66 -6.08
CA LEU A 235 28.09 22.39 -5.40
C LEU A 235 27.54 21.21 -6.23
N GLU A 236 26.33 21.33 -6.81
CA GLU A 236 25.75 20.30 -7.68
C GLU A 236 26.67 19.99 -8.89
N LYS A 237 27.31 21.02 -9.45
CA LYS A 237 28.27 20.85 -10.54
C LYS A 237 29.58 20.20 -10.10
N SER A 238 30.09 20.50 -8.90
CA SER A 238 31.36 19.94 -8.41
C SER A 238 31.23 18.48 -7.95
N HIS A 239 30.05 18.09 -7.47
CA HIS A 239 29.78 16.75 -6.96
C HIS A 239 29.02 15.84 -7.95
N ASP A 240 28.57 16.38 -9.10
CA ASP A 240 27.78 15.68 -10.13
C ASP A 240 26.52 14.98 -9.56
N ASP A 241 25.90 15.61 -8.55
CA ASP A 241 24.70 15.08 -7.86
C ASP A 241 23.80 16.22 -7.37
N ASP A 242 22.54 15.90 -7.01
CA ASP A 242 21.62 16.89 -6.45
C ASP A 242 21.99 17.23 -4.99
N MET A 243 21.62 18.43 -4.55
CA MET A 243 21.99 18.96 -3.24
C MET A 243 21.47 18.11 -2.07
N GLU A 244 20.30 17.46 -2.24
CA GLU A 244 19.71 16.59 -1.22
C GLU A 244 20.54 15.31 -1.03
N SER A 245 21.04 14.74 -2.13
CA SER A 245 21.96 13.59 -2.12
C SER A 245 23.30 13.96 -1.49
N ILE A 246 23.86 15.12 -1.88
CA ILE A 246 25.16 15.61 -1.35
C ILE A 246 25.09 15.76 0.18
N VAL A 247 24.06 16.45 0.70
CA VAL A 247 23.89 16.65 2.15
C VAL A 247 23.67 15.32 2.87
N THR A 248 22.91 14.41 2.27
CA THR A 248 22.65 13.08 2.84
C THR A 248 23.93 12.25 2.93
N ASP A 249 24.73 12.22 1.88
CA ASP A 249 26.00 11.49 1.84
C ASP A 249 27.00 12.03 2.85
N GLU A 250 27.11 13.35 2.98
CA GLU A 250 28.00 13.97 3.97
C GLU A 250 27.57 13.66 5.41
N ARG A 251 26.25 13.66 5.72
CA ARG A 251 25.75 13.20 7.03
C ARG A 251 26.14 11.76 7.31
N TYR A 252 25.98 10.86 6.33
CA TYR A 252 26.37 9.47 6.50
C TYR A 252 27.87 9.29 6.66
N ARG A 253 28.71 10.08 5.95
CA ARG A 253 30.17 10.07 6.16
C ARG A 253 30.54 10.51 7.57
N PHE A 254 29.93 11.55 8.08
CA PHE A 254 30.13 12.01 9.45
C PHE A 254 29.74 10.94 10.47
N ILE A 255 28.56 10.32 10.31
CA ILE A 255 28.08 9.26 11.18
C ILE A 255 29.00 8.05 11.13
N GLN A 256 29.43 7.60 9.96
CA GLN A 256 30.35 6.47 9.82
C GLN A 256 31.70 6.72 10.50
N LYS A 257 32.22 7.95 10.39
CA LYS A 257 33.45 8.36 11.09
C LYS A 257 33.31 8.28 12.61
N ILE A 258 32.18 8.76 13.14
CA ILE A 258 31.89 8.70 14.58
C ILE A 258 31.71 7.26 15.04
N VAL A 259 30.82 6.51 14.39
CA VAL A 259 30.51 5.11 14.75
C VAL A 259 31.75 4.23 14.63
N GLY A 260 32.57 4.39 13.58
CA GLY A 260 33.79 3.66 13.40
C GLY A 260 34.85 3.87 14.53
N THR A 261 34.78 5.02 15.22
CA THR A 261 35.70 5.35 16.33
C THR A 261 35.15 5.05 17.73
N THR A 262 33.82 4.99 17.87
CA THR A 262 33.12 4.86 19.17
C THR A 262 32.48 3.50 19.39
N VAL A 263 32.14 2.78 18.32
CA VAL A 263 31.45 1.49 18.41
C VAL A 263 32.39 0.35 18.06
N LYS A 264 32.66 -0.52 19.02
CA LYS A 264 33.38 -1.76 18.79
C LYS A 264 32.38 -2.90 18.71
N LYS A 265 32.18 -3.43 17.49
CA LYS A 265 31.42 -4.67 17.27
C LYS A 265 32.33 -5.84 17.62
N GLY A 266 31.87 -6.74 18.51
CA GLY A 266 32.56 -8.02 18.73
C GLY A 266 32.61 -8.80 17.41
N LYS A 267 33.51 -9.82 17.33
CA LYS A 267 33.55 -10.68 16.11
C LYS A 267 32.14 -11.14 15.76
N ASP A 268 31.65 -10.69 14.60
CA ASP A 268 30.29 -10.90 14.10
C ASP A 268 29.93 -12.39 14.13
N LYS A 269 29.30 -12.85 15.20
CA LYS A 269 28.43 -14.03 15.08
C LYS A 269 27.18 -13.53 14.38
N LEU A 270 27.14 -13.72 13.06
CA LEU A 270 25.93 -13.50 12.26
C LEU A 270 24.77 -14.13 13.01
N THR A 271 23.77 -13.32 13.34
CA THR A 271 22.54 -13.83 13.95
C THR A 271 21.87 -14.80 12.98
N THR A 272 21.00 -15.64 13.49
CA THR A 272 20.20 -16.52 12.61
C THR A 272 19.42 -15.69 11.58
N SER A 273 18.91 -14.51 11.98
CA SER A 273 18.25 -13.56 11.09
C SER A 273 19.17 -13.08 9.96
N ASP A 274 20.42 -12.71 10.27
CA ASP A 274 21.39 -12.26 9.25
C ASP A 274 21.74 -13.35 8.24
N LYS A 275 21.79 -14.61 8.68
CA LYS A 275 22.03 -15.77 7.80
C LYS A 275 20.85 -15.99 6.85
N ILE A 276 19.63 -15.91 7.35
CA ILE A 276 18.41 -16.04 6.54
C ILE A 276 18.33 -14.86 5.57
N ASP A 277 18.61 -13.64 6.03
CA ASP A 277 18.57 -12.43 5.20
C ASP A 277 19.56 -12.48 4.04
N LYS A 278 20.76 -13.04 4.21
CA LYS A 278 21.70 -13.26 3.09
C LYS A 278 21.11 -14.05 1.93
N ILE A 279 20.16 -14.94 2.20
CA ILE A 279 19.49 -15.77 1.19
C ILE A 279 18.23 -15.07 0.69
N VAL A 280 17.36 -14.65 1.61
CA VAL A 280 16.03 -14.12 1.30
C VAL A 280 16.08 -12.73 0.68
N THR A 281 17.02 -11.88 1.10
CA THR A 281 17.22 -10.53 0.52
C THR A 281 18.21 -10.51 -0.64
N ASN A 282 18.70 -11.67 -1.07
CA ASN A 282 19.58 -11.78 -2.23
C ASN A 282 18.84 -11.31 -3.49
N ARG A 283 19.52 -10.49 -4.29
CA ARG A 283 18.97 -9.88 -5.50
C ARG A 283 18.41 -10.88 -6.51
N ILE A 284 19.03 -12.06 -6.63
CA ILE A 284 18.66 -13.08 -7.61
C ILE A 284 17.76 -14.14 -6.96
N LEU A 285 18.11 -14.62 -5.76
CA LEU A 285 17.39 -15.69 -5.08
C LEU A 285 16.11 -15.21 -4.38
N GLY A 286 16.04 -13.95 -3.97
CA GLY A 286 14.90 -13.43 -3.22
C GLY A 286 13.58 -13.51 -3.99
N ILE A 287 13.59 -13.23 -5.30
CA ILE A 287 12.38 -13.31 -6.14
C ILE A 287 11.90 -14.75 -6.35
N PRO A 288 12.74 -15.73 -6.75
CA PRO A 288 12.29 -17.12 -6.83
C PRO A 288 11.79 -17.70 -5.51
N ILE A 289 12.48 -17.42 -4.39
CA ILE A 289 12.03 -17.88 -3.06
C ILE A 289 10.66 -17.30 -2.73
N PHE A 290 10.47 -16.02 -3.01
CA PHE A 290 9.20 -15.35 -2.81
C PHE A 290 8.08 -15.98 -3.64
N ILE A 291 8.30 -16.23 -4.93
CA ILE A 291 7.34 -16.91 -5.81
C ILE A 291 7.00 -18.30 -5.24
N ALA A 292 7.99 -19.06 -4.78
CA ALA A 292 7.77 -20.37 -4.19
C ALA A 292 6.93 -20.30 -2.89
N VAL A 293 7.24 -19.36 -1.99
CA VAL A 293 6.47 -19.17 -0.75
C VAL A 293 5.03 -18.80 -1.06
N MET A 294 4.80 -17.86 -1.98
CA MET A 294 3.45 -17.44 -2.34
C MET A 294 2.69 -18.55 -3.08
N PHE A 295 3.37 -19.30 -3.94
CA PHE A 295 2.76 -20.46 -4.58
C PHE A 295 2.25 -21.48 -3.55
N VAL A 296 3.04 -21.79 -2.53
CA VAL A 296 2.63 -22.69 -1.44
C VAL A 296 1.42 -22.14 -0.68
N VAL A 297 1.45 -20.85 -0.33
CA VAL A 297 0.33 -20.18 0.37
C VAL A 297 -0.96 -20.28 -0.46
N TYR A 298 -0.90 -19.93 -1.74
CA TYR A 298 -2.09 -19.96 -2.60
C TYR A 298 -2.55 -21.39 -2.90
N TYR A 299 -1.61 -22.31 -3.13
CA TYR A 299 -1.95 -23.72 -3.37
C TYR A 299 -2.71 -24.32 -2.19
N ILE A 300 -2.27 -24.04 -0.96
CA ILE A 300 -2.97 -24.51 0.24
C ILE A 300 -4.31 -23.79 0.44
N SER A 301 -4.34 -22.48 0.27
CA SER A 301 -5.52 -21.67 0.57
C SER A 301 -6.62 -21.77 -0.48
N VAL A 302 -6.26 -21.93 -1.76
CA VAL A 302 -7.21 -21.86 -2.86
C VAL A 302 -7.48 -23.24 -3.51
N THR A 303 -6.45 -24.12 -3.58
CA THR A 303 -6.56 -25.35 -4.37
C THR A 303 -6.76 -26.62 -3.53
N THR A 304 -6.38 -26.60 -2.24
CA THR A 304 -6.48 -27.81 -1.39
C THR A 304 -7.42 -27.60 -0.21
N ILE A 305 -6.89 -27.20 0.95
CA ILE A 305 -7.69 -27.07 2.18
C ILE A 305 -8.82 -26.05 2.00
N GLY A 306 -8.54 -24.93 1.33
CA GLY A 306 -9.55 -23.90 1.09
C GLY A 306 -10.73 -24.42 0.29
N THR A 307 -10.49 -25.11 -0.81
CA THR A 307 -11.53 -25.69 -1.66
C THR A 307 -12.35 -26.72 -0.89
N ILE A 308 -11.71 -27.71 -0.25
CA ILE A 308 -12.41 -28.77 0.51
C ILE A 308 -13.38 -28.16 1.55
N VAL A 309 -12.96 -27.14 2.29
CA VAL A 309 -13.82 -26.51 3.31
C VAL A 309 -14.90 -25.64 2.67
N THR A 310 -14.59 -24.98 1.56
CA THR A 310 -15.55 -24.17 0.79
C THR A 310 -16.64 -25.03 0.20
N ASP A 311 -16.29 -26.14 -0.46
CA ASP A 311 -17.25 -27.09 -1.05
C ASP A 311 -18.13 -27.69 0.04
N TRP A 312 -17.56 -28.14 1.15
CA TRP A 312 -18.35 -28.59 2.30
C TRP A 312 -19.32 -27.51 2.81
N THR A 313 -18.87 -26.24 2.85
CA THR A 313 -19.72 -25.13 3.30
C THR A 313 -20.85 -24.86 2.32
N ASN A 314 -20.56 -24.87 1.02
CA ASN A 314 -21.57 -24.61 -0.01
C ASN A 314 -22.54 -25.78 -0.16
N ASP A 315 -22.04 -26.99 -0.36
CA ASP A 315 -22.87 -28.15 -0.72
C ASP A 315 -23.59 -28.74 0.50
N THR A 316 -22.85 -28.92 1.62
CA THR A 316 -23.40 -29.57 2.79
C THR A 316 -24.14 -28.62 3.71
N PHE A 317 -23.52 -27.46 4.04
CA PHE A 317 -24.11 -26.56 5.02
C PHE A 317 -25.17 -25.66 4.39
N VAL A 318 -24.83 -24.93 3.32
CA VAL A 318 -25.77 -24.01 2.65
C VAL A 318 -26.81 -24.77 1.87
N GLY A 319 -26.40 -25.76 1.06
CA GLY A 319 -27.30 -26.61 0.29
C GLY A 319 -28.29 -27.39 1.19
N GLY A 320 -27.82 -27.92 2.33
CA GLY A 320 -28.70 -28.54 3.31
C GLY A 320 -29.73 -27.57 3.92
N ILE A 321 -29.37 -26.33 4.16
CA ILE A 321 -30.34 -25.30 4.60
C ILE A 321 -31.33 -24.98 3.49
N GLN A 322 -30.87 -24.84 2.24
CA GLN A 322 -31.76 -24.61 1.08
C GLN A 322 -32.76 -25.74 0.90
N GLU A 323 -32.33 -27.00 1.00
CA GLU A 323 -33.20 -28.17 0.88
C GLU A 323 -34.25 -28.22 2.00
N ILE A 324 -33.84 -28.01 3.26
CA ILE A 324 -34.74 -28.01 4.42
C ILE A 324 -35.78 -26.90 4.30
N VAL A 325 -35.34 -25.68 3.99
CA VAL A 325 -36.23 -24.50 3.91
C VAL A 325 -37.12 -24.59 2.67
N GLY A 326 -36.59 -25.05 1.54
CA GLY A 326 -37.35 -25.28 0.30
C GLY A 326 -38.45 -26.31 0.50
N GLY A 327 -38.13 -27.48 1.03
CA GLY A 327 -39.11 -28.51 1.33
C GLY A 327 -40.19 -28.09 2.37
N PHE A 328 -39.79 -27.23 3.34
CA PHE A 328 -40.74 -26.66 4.29
C PHE A 328 -41.72 -25.69 3.60
N LEU A 329 -41.22 -24.79 2.74
CA LEU A 329 -42.04 -23.81 2.02
C LEU A 329 -42.99 -24.47 1.01
N GLU A 330 -42.51 -25.49 0.29
CA GLU A 330 -43.32 -26.30 -0.62
C GLU A 330 -44.40 -27.06 0.17
N GLY A 331 -44.06 -27.63 1.32
CA GLY A 331 -45.00 -28.35 2.20
C GLY A 331 -46.15 -27.50 2.74
N ILE A 332 -45.96 -26.17 2.84
CA ILE A 332 -46.99 -25.21 3.24
C ILE A 332 -47.79 -24.70 2.02
N GLY A 333 -47.38 -25.02 0.79
CA GLY A 333 -48.02 -24.55 -0.43
C GLY A 333 -47.74 -23.07 -0.76
N THR A 334 -46.51 -22.65 -0.45
CA THR A 334 -46.05 -21.26 -0.74
C THR A 334 -45.92 -21.06 -2.25
N ASN A 335 -46.14 -19.83 -2.72
CA ASN A 335 -45.97 -19.47 -4.13
C ASN A 335 -44.51 -19.64 -4.56
N ASP A 336 -44.28 -20.17 -5.76
CA ASP A 336 -42.97 -20.47 -6.33
C ASP A 336 -42.03 -19.24 -6.31
N VAL A 337 -42.57 -18.05 -6.54
CA VAL A 337 -41.83 -16.75 -6.47
C VAL A 337 -41.23 -16.53 -5.07
N VAL A 338 -42.03 -16.79 -4.01
CA VAL A 338 -41.60 -16.59 -2.63
C VAL A 338 -40.60 -17.68 -2.24
N THR A 339 -40.81 -18.92 -2.70
CA THR A 339 -39.88 -20.00 -2.47
C THR A 339 -38.51 -19.70 -3.11
N SER A 340 -38.50 -19.32 -4.39
CA SER A 340 -37.24 -18.92 -5.07
C SER A 340 -36.60 -17.69 -4.45
N LEU A 341 -37.36 -16.66 -4.03
CA LEU A 341 -36.80 -15.51 -3.33
C LEU A 341 -36.08 -15.93 -2.04
N VAL A 342 -36.67 -16.80 -1.25
CA VAL A 342 -36.13 -17.21 0.05
C VAL A 342 -34.97 -18.17 -0.13
N VAL A 343 -35.11 -19.20 -0.97
CA VAL A 343 -34.11 -20.25 -1.17
C VAL A 343 -32.93 -19.77 -2.02
N ASP A 344 -33.22 -19.23 -3.21
CA ASP A 344 -32.18 -18.86 -4.15
C ASP A 344 -31.69 -17.45 -3.90
N GLY A 345 -32.59 -16.50 -3.68
CA GLY A 345 -32.24 -15.09 -3.48
C GLY A 345 -31.59 -14.83 -2.12
N VAL A 346 -32.24 -15.24 -1.02
CA VAL A 346 -31.79 -14.92 0.35
C VAL A 346 -30.76 -15.96 0.84
N ILE A 347 -31.12 -17.23 0.87
CA ILE A 347 -30.24 -18.27 1.40
C ILE A 347 -29.04 -18.47 0.45
N GLY A 348 -29.27 -18.52 -0.85
CA GLY A 348 -28.23 -18.59 -1.87
C GLY A 348 -27.29 -17.39 -1.82
N GLY A 349 -27.82 -16.17 -1.67
CA GLY A 349 -27.02 -14.97 -1.53
C GLY A 349 -26.17 -14.91 -0.24
N VAL A 350 -26.71 -15.37 0.89
CA VAL A 350 -25.94 -15.53 2.14
C VAL A 350 -24.92 -16.65 1.98
N GLY A 351 -25.30 -17.75 1.34
CA GLY A 351 -24.44 -18.91 1.06
C GLY A 351 -23.22 -18.52 0.24
N ALA A 352 -23.41 -17.76 -0.83
CA ALA A 352 -22.32 -17.26 -1.65
C ALA A 352 -21.28 -16.46 -0.85
N VAL A 353 -21.74 -15.68 0.16
CA VAL A 353 -20.81 -14.97 1.07
C VAL A 353 -20.11 -15.93 2.02
N LEU A 354 -20.86 -16.84 2.63
CA LEU A 354 -20.32 -17.81 3.62
C LEU A 354 -19.35 -18.80 2.97
N GLY A 355 -19.57 -19.19 1.73
CA GLY A 355 -18.69 -20.07 0.98
C GLY A 355 -17.26 -19.55 0.83
N PHE A 356 -17.08 -18.22 0.74
CA PHE A 356 -15.74 -17.62 0.66
C PHE A 356 -15.04 -17.46 2.00
N VAL A 357 -15.77 -17.47 3.11
CA VAL A 357 -15.20 -17.21 4.45
C VAL A 357 -14.08 -18.20 4.80
N PRO A 358 -14.21 -19.52 4.61
CA PRO A 358 -13.16 -20.48 4.94
C PRO A 358 -11.87 -20.25 4.15
N GLN A 359 -11.99 -20.08 2.84
CA GLN A 359 -10.85 -19.85 1.95
C GLN A 359 -10.11 -18.55 2.33
N MET A 360 -10.86 -17.49 2.61
CA MET A 360 -10.29 -16.22 3.03
C MET A 360 -9.67 -16.30 4.43
N ALA A 361 -10.23 -17.09 5.35
CA ALA A 361 -9.66 -17.29 6.67
C ALA A 361 -8.28 -17.96 6.60
N ILE A 362 -8.14 -19.00 5.77
CA ILE A 362 -6.87 -19.70 5.55
C ILE A 362 -5.84 -18.76 4.91
N LEU A 363 -6.25 -18.02 3.89
CA LEU A 363 -5.38 -17.05 3.23
C LEU A 363 -4.88 -15.96 4.23
N PHE A 364 -5.78 -15.39 5.03
CA PHE A 364 -5.42 -14.40 6.04
C PHE A 364 -4.53 -14.98 7.13
N LEU A 365 -4.69 -16.26 7.48
CA LEU A 365 -3.83 -16.96 8.43
C LEU A 365 -2.38 -16.98 7.93
N PHE A 366 -2.15 -17.45 6.71
CA PHE A 366 -0.80 -17.51 6.14
C PHE A 366 -0.20 -16.13 5.94
N LEU A 367 -0.97 -15.17 5.43
CA LEU A 367 -0.49 -13.79 5.27
C LEU A 367 -0.14 -13.15 6.62
N SER A 368 -0.92 -13.39 7.68
CA SER A 368 -0.63 -12.88 9.02
C SER A 368 0.62 -13.55 9.62
N ILE A 369 0.85 -14.83 9.35
CA ILE A 369 2.09 -15.52 9.75
C ILE A 369 3.31 -14.90 9.06
N LEU A 370 3.23 -14.66 7.74
CA LEU A 370 4.32 -14.06 6.96
C LEU A 370 4.60 -12.60 7.36
N GLU A 371 3.56 -11.87 7.75
CA GLU A 371 3.66 -10.50 8.24
C GLU A 371 4.30 -10.46 9.63
N ASP A 372 3.77 -11.26 10.57
CA ASP A 372 4.23 -11.30 11.97
C ASP A 372 5.68 -11.79 12.08
N CYS A 373 6.09 -12.80 11.30
CA CYS A 373 7.50 -13.23 11.31
C CYS A 373 8.47 -12.23 10.67
N GLY A 374 7.98 -11.16 10.02
CA GLY A 374 8.79 -10.11 9.39
C GLY A 374 9.26 -10.43 7.95
N TYR A 375 8.75 -11.49 7.31
CA TYR A 375 9.10 -11.85 5.94
C TYR A 375 8.65 -10.82 4.91
N MET A 376 7.43 -10.27 5.06
CA MET A 376 6.85 -9.31 4.12
C MET A 376 7.68 -8.03 3.96
N VAL A 377 8.32 -7.57 5.03
CA VAL A 377 9.19 -6.39 5.02
C VAL A 377 10.43 -6.61 4.13
N ARG A 378 11.00 -7.81 4.16
CA ARG A 378 12.19 -8.18 3.36
C ARG A 378 11.90 -8.23 1.89
N ILE A 379 10.76 -8.78 1.54
CA ILE A 379 10.32 -8.82 0.14
C ILE A 379 10.05 -7.41 -0.38
N ALA A 380 9.39 -6.56 0.41
CA ALA A 380 9.21 -5.16 0.06
C ALA A 380 10.55 -4.45 -0.19
N PHE A 381 11.57 -4.74 0.63
CA PHE A 381 12.92 -4.20 0.45
C PHE A 381 13.57 -4.68 -0.86
N VAL A 382 13.49 -5.97 -1.19
CA VAL A 382 14.02 -6.52 -2.45
C VAL A 382 13.35 -5.89 -3.67
N MET A 383 12.02 -5.72 -3.59
CA MET A 383 11.20 -5.21 -4.69
C MET A 383 11.24 -3.69 -4.82
N ASP A 384 11.63 -2.94 -3.79
CA ASP A 384 11.68 -1.47 -3.82
C ASP A 384 12.52 -0.96 -4.99
N ARG A 385 13.69 -1.54 -5.22
CA ARG A 385 14.56 -1.16 -6.34
C ARG A 385 13.89 -1.34 -7.70
N VAL A 386 13.13 -2.43 -7.89
CA VAL A 386 12.42 -2.71 -9.14
C VAL A 386 11.29 -1.71 -9.32
N PHE A 387 10.46 -1.51 -8.28
CA PHE A 387 9.30 -0.64 -8.35
C PHE A 387 9.66 0.84 -8.50
N ARG A 388 10.73 1.29 -7.86
CA ARG A 388 11.24 2.68 -8.04
C ARG A 388 11.63 2.99 -9.46
N HIS A 389 12.19 2.03 -10.19
CA HIS A 389 12.51 2.25 -11.60
C HIS A 389 11.27 2.60 -12.44
N PHE A 390 10.10 2.11 -12.03
CA PHE A 390 8.81 2.40 -12.65
C PHE A 390 8.04 3.55 -11.96
N GLY A 391 8.66 4.26 -11.00
CA GLY A 391 8.07 5.38 -10.29
C GLY A 391 7.08 5.00 -9.19
N LEU A 392 7.00 3.73 -8.81
CA LEU A 392 6.21 3.24 -7.68
C LEU A 392 7.06 3.14 -6.42
N SER A 393 6.44 3.38 -5.25
CA SER A 393 7.08 3.12 -3.96
C SER A 393 7.22 1.60 -3.73
N GLY A 394 8.33 1.15 -3.12
CA GLY A 394 8.49 -0.26 -2.74
C GLY A 394 7.41 -0.76 -1.80
N LYS A 395 6.79 0.12 -1.01
CA LYS A 395 5.63 -0.20 -0.17
C LYS A 395 4.40 -0.58 -0.99
N SER A 396 4.29 -0.14 -2.25
CA SER A 396 3.20 -0.50 -3.16
C SER A 396 3.20 -1.98 -3.55
N PHE A 397 4.36 -2.64 -3.44
CA PHE A 397 4.47 -4.06 -3.77
C PHE A 397 3.63 -4.95 -2.86
N ILE A 398 3.57 -4.67 -1.56
CA ILE A 398 2.80 -5.47 -0.59
C ILE A 398 1.30 -5.50 -0.94
N PRO A 399 0.62 -4.36 -1.13
CA PRO A 399 -0.76 -4.33 -1.60
C PRO A 399 -0.99 -5.07 -2.93
N LEU A 400 -0.11 -4.85 -3.91
CA LEU A 400 -0.20 -5.50 -5.22
C LEU A 400 -0.10 -7.02 -5.10
N LEU A 401 0.83 -7.49 -4.27
CA LEU A 401 1.00 -8.89 -4.01
C LEU A 401 -0.23 -9.52 -3.34
N ILE A 402 -0.69 -8.93 -2.24
CA ILE A 402 -1.86 -9.43 -1.51
C ILE A 402 -3.09 -9.45 -2.43
N SER A 403 -3.18 -8.50 -3.38
CA SER A 403 -4.26 -8.47 -4.37
C SER A 403 -4.28 -9.66 -5.31
N SER A 404 -3.15 -10.38 -5.49
CA SER A 404 -3.14 -11.63 -6.28
C SER A 404 -3.95 -12.76 -5.63
N GLY A 405 -4.15 -12.72 -4.33
CA GLY A 405 -5.10 -13.62 -3.63
C GLY A 405 -6.51 -13.03 -3.60
N CYS A 406 -6.64 -11.81 -3.11
CA CYS A 406 -7.90 -11.08 -3.05
C CYS A 406 -7.68 -9.57 -3.07
N GLY A 407 -8.45 -8.84 -3.89
CA GLY A 407 -8.35 -7.39 -4.01
C GLY A 407 -8.69 -6.64 -2.72
N ILE A 408 -9.61 -7.15 -1.90
CA ILE A 408 -10.05 -6.49 -0.65
C ILE A 408 -8.89 -6.27 0.33
N PRO A 409 -8.18 -7.32 0.80
CA PRO A 409 -7.05 -7.14 1.70
C PRO A 409 -5.89 -6.41 1.04
N GLY A 410 -5.70 -6.57 -0.27
CA GLY A 410 -4.70 -5.80 -1.01
C GLY A 410 -4.95 -4.29 -0.94
N ILE A 411 -6.18 -3.85 -1.20
CA ILE A 411 -6.57 -2.44 -1.08
C ILE A 411 -6.46 -1.97 0.38
N MET A 412 -6.83 -2.79 1.37
CA MET A 412 -6.68 -2.45 2.79
C MET A 412 -5.23 -2.29 3.20
N ALA A 413 -4.31 -3.10 2.67
CA ALA A 413 -2.88 -3.01 2.94
C ALA A 413 -2.25 -1.72 2.41
N SER A 414 -2.89 -1.03 1.46
CA SER A 414 -2.41 0.27 0.95
C SER A 414 -2.36 1.38 2.02
N LYS A 415 -2.96 1.19 3.19
CA LYS A 415 -2.84 2.11 4.35
C LYS A 415 -1.39 2.29 4.81
N THR A 416 -0.54 1.31 4.57
CA THR A 416 0.89 1.37 4.93
C THR A 416 1.69 2.33 4.04
N ILE A 417 1.09 2.80 2.94
CA ILE A 417 1.70 3.77 2.03
C ILE A 417 1.41 5.18 2.54
N GLU A 418 2.46 5.90 2.91
CA GLU A 418 2.37 7.22 3.55
C GLU A 418 1.95 8.31 2.58
N GLN A 419 2.50 8.28 1.36
CA GLN A 419 2.15 9.27 0.33
C GLN A 419 0.77 8.99 -0.27
N ASP A 420 -0.12 9.97 -0.19
CA ASP A 420 -1.48 9.89 -0.74
C ASP A 420 -1.51 9.56 -2.24
N ASN A 421 -0.57 10.13 -3.02
CA ASN A 421 -0.54 9.91 -4.47
C ASN A 421 -0.14 8.47 -4.80
N ASP A 422 0.89 7.93 -4.15
CA ASP A 422 1.33 6.55 -4.34
C ASP A 422 0.27 5.57 -3.82
N ARG A 423 -0.38 5.88 -2.68
CA ARG A 423 -1.48 5.08 -2.15
C ARG A 423 -2.66 5.00 -3.13
N ARG A 424 -3.11 6.13 -3.67
CA ARG A 424 -4.20 6.18 -4.66
C ARG A 424 -3.83 5.42 -5.92
N LEU A 425 -2.63 5.63 -6.44
CA LEU A 425 -2.13 4.93 -7.61
C LEU A 425 -2.12 3.41 -7.38
N THR A 426 -1.62 2.97 -6.24
CA THR A 426 -1.60 1.55 -5.86
C THR A 426 -3.01 0.97 -5.76
N ILE A 427 -3.96 1.68 -5.12
CA ILE A 427 -5.36 1.23 -5.02
C ILE A 427 -5.99 1.07 -6.40
N MET A 428 -5.72 2.00 -7.33
CA MET A 428 -6.28 1.98 -8.69
C MET A 428 -5.74 0.82 -9.54
N THR A 429 -4.50 0.41 -9.32
CA THR A 429 -3.83 -0.59 -10.15
C THR A 429 -3.77 -1.99 -9.52
N ALA A 430 -3.95 -2.10 -8.20
CA ALA A 430 -3.82 -3.36 -7.48
C ALA A 430 -4.78 -4.46 -7.97
N THR A 431 -5.96 -4.08 -8.43
CA THR A 431 -7.00 -5.00 -8.90
C THR A 431 -6.80 -5.51 -10.34
N PHE A 432 -5.80 -5.00 -11.05
CA PHE A 432 -5.42 -5.53 -12.38
C PHE A 432 -4.72 -6.89 -12.28
N ILE A 433 -4.12 -7.19 -11.12
CA ILE A 433 -3.56 -8.51 -10.88
C ILE A 433 -4.72 -9.49 -10.64
N PRO A 434 -4.72 -10.67 -11.31
CA PRO A 434 -5.77 -11.67 -11.12
C PRO A 434 -5.85 -12.11 -9.66
N CYS A 435 -7.04 -12.11 -9.10
CA CYS A 435 -7.33 -12.72 -7.79
C CYS A 435 -7.88 -14.15 -7.97
N GLY A 436 -8.02 -14.88 -6.87
CA GLY A 436 -8.56 -16.25 -6.89
C GLY A 436 -9.91 -16.37 -7.61
N ALA A 437 -10.81 -15.40 -7.40
CA ALA A 437 -12.13 -15.35 -8.05
C ALA A 437 -12.10 -15.18 -9.58
N LYS A 438 -10.97 -14.71 -10.14
CA LYS A 438 -10.79 -14.59 -11.61
C LYS A 438 -10.27 -15.88 -12.24
N LEU A 439 -9.75 -16.84 -11.45
CA LEU A 439 -9.17 -18.08 -11.98
C LEU A 439 -10.19 -18.95 -12.75
N PRO A 440 -11.44 -19.15 -12.28
CA PRO A 440 -12.44 -19.91 -13.05
C PRO A 440 -12.73 -19.28 -14.42
N VAL A 441 -12.79 -17.93 -14.50
CA VAL A 441 -12.99 -17.23 -15.78
C VAL A 441 -11.77 -17.39 -16.71
N ILE A 442 -10.56 -17.39 -16.14
CA ILE A 442 -9.32 -17.62 -16.90
C ILE A 442 -9.30 -19.07 -17.43
N ALA A 443 -9.70 -20.05 -16.61
CA ALA A 443 -9.78 -21.44 -17.02
C ALA A 443 -10.83 -21.66 -18.11
N LEU A 444 -12.03 -21.12 -17.95
CA LEU A 444 -13.11 -21.15 -18.93
C LEU A 444 -12.67 -20.58 -20.28
N MET A 445 -12.18 -19.34 -20.29
CA MET A 445 -11.75 -18.68 -21.54
C MET A 445 -10.50 -19.34 -22.12
N GLY A 446 -9.61 -19.85 -21.26
CA GLY A 446 -8.47 -20.67 -21.67
C GLY A 446 -8.90 -21.94 -22.42
N GLY A 447 -9.92 -22.61 -21.94
CA GLY A 447 -10.55 -23.77 -22.60
C GLY A 447 -11.16 -23.39 -23.95
N VAL A 448 -11.95 -22.31 -24.00
CA VAL A 448 -12.53 -21.79 -25.27
C VAL A 448 -11.41 -21.47 -26.28
N MET A 449 -10.34 -20.81 -25.86
CA MET A 449 -9.22 -20.47 -26.76
C MET A 449 -8.43 -21.70 -27.19
N ALA A 450 -8.21 -22.64 -26.29
CA ALA A 450 -7.50 -23.89 -26.59
C ALA A 450 -8.26 -24.74 -27.61
N SER A 451 -9.58 -24.75 -27.55
CA SER A 451 -10.42 -25.47 -28.53
C SER A 451 -10.22 -24.99 -29.97
N TRP A 452 -10.01 -23.68 -30.15
CA TRP A 452 -9.70 -23.10 -31.47
C TRP A 452 -8.31 -23.49 -32.00
N ALA A 453 -7.35 -23.76 -31.09
CA ALA A 453 -5.97 -24.07 -31.46
C ALA A 453 -5.70 -25.58 -31.59
N THR A 454 -6.26 -26.38 -30.69
CA THR A 454 -5.94 -27.81 -30.51
C THR A 454 -7.15 -28.75 -30.67
N GLY A 455 -8.37 -28.22 -30.71
CA GLY A 455 -9.60 -29.00 -30.68
C GLY A 455 -9.93 -29.59 -29.28
N SER A 456 -9.16 -29.28 -28.25
CA SER A 456 -9.36 -29.76 -26.88
C SER A 456 -9.59 -28.61 -25.91
N TYR A 457 -10.54 -28.74 -25.00
CA TYR A 457 -10.86 -27.75 -23.97
C TYR A 457 -9.98 -27.88 -22.72
N GLU A 458 -9.23 -28.99 -22.58
CA GLU A 458 -8.39 -29.22 -21.39
C GLU A 458 -7.05 -28.48 -21.41
N ALA A 459 -6.62 -27.96 -22.55
CA ALA A 459 -5.32 -27.35 -22.74
C ALA A 459 -5.16 -25.91 -22.15
N GLY A 460 -6.18 -25.41 -21.43
CA GLY A 460 -6.21 -24.03 -20.92
C GLY A 460 -5.25 -23.68 -19.78
N GLY A 461 -4.55 -24.65 -19.19
CA GLY A 461 -3.72 -24.44 -18.00
C GLY A 461 -2.56 -23.42 -18.14
N PHE A 462 -2.12 -23.13 -19.37
CA PHE A 462 -1.10 -22.11 -19.63
C PHE A 462 -1.63 -20.67 -19.52
N MET A 463 -2.96 -20.50 -19.58
CA MET A 463 -3.57 -19.18 -19.63
C MET A 463 -3.45 -18.42 -18.30
N ALA A 464 -3.46 -19.11 -17.16
CA ALA A 464 -3.35 -18.45 -15.86
C ALA A 464 -2.01 -17.71 -15.67
N PRO A 465 -0.84 -18.32 -15.90
CA PRO A 465 0.44 -17.60 -15.85
C PRO A 465 0.51 -16.42 -16.85
N ALA A 466 -0.05 -16.58 -18.05
CA ALA A 466 -0.08 -15.51 -19.05
C ALA A 466 -0.91 -14.31 -18.57
N MET A 467 -2.06 -14.55 -17.93
CA MET A 467 -2.91 -13.49 -17.39
C MET A 467 -2.30 -12.81 -16.16
N TYR A 468 -1.57 -13.53 -15.30
CA TYR A 468 -0.79 -12.90 -14.24
C TYR A 468 0.29 -11.95 -14.81
N PHE A 469 1.00 -12.39 -15.84
CA PHE A 469 1.97 -11.53 -16.52
C PHE A 469 1.30 -10.32 -17.16
N MET A 470 0.17 -10.50 -17.85
CA MET A 470 -0.62 -9.41 -18.42
C MET A 470 -1.07 -8.40 -17.33
N GLY A 471 -1.52 -8.87 -16.18
CA GLY A 471 -1.90 -8.03 -15.05
C GLY A 471 -0.72 -7.18 -14.54
N ILE A 472 0.46 -7.76 -14.41
CA ILE A 472 1.68 -7.04 -14.01
C ILE A 472 2.04 -5.97 -15.05
N VAL A 473 2.01 -6.31 -16.34
CA VAL A 473 2.27 -5.34 -17.43
C VAL A 473 1.26 -4.20 -17.39
N ALA A 474 -0.03 -4.51 -17.21
CA ALA A 474 -1.08 -3.49 -17.10
C ALA A 474 -0.86 -2.55 -15.90
N VAL A 475 -0.46 -3.08 -14.73
CA VAL A 475 -0.07 -2.28 -13.56
C VAL A 475 1.06 -1.32 -13.90
N LEU A 476 2.14 -1.82 -14.52
CA LEU A 476 3.30 -1.00 -14.86
C LEU A 476 2.95 0.08 -15.89
N VAL A 477 2.23 -0.27 -16.95
CA VAL A 477 1.81 0.69 -17.99
C VAL A 477 0.92 1.78 -17.39
N ALA A 478 -0.10 1.40 -16.62
CA ALA A 478 -0.99 2.34 -15.97
C ALA A 478 -0.24 3.24 -14.97
N ALA A 479 0.66 2.68 -14.18
CA ALA A 479 1.47 3.43 -13.21
C ALA A 479 2.37 4.46 -13.90
N ILE A 480 3.10 4.09 -14.95
CA ILE A 480 3.98 4.99 -15.70
C ILE A 480 3.17 6.13 -16.33
N ILE A 481 2.03 5.82 -16.94
CA ILE A 481 1.17 6.83 -17.58
C ILE A 481 0.62 7.80 -16.53
N LEU A 482 0.08 7.28 -15.42
CA LEU A 482 -0.50 8.12 -14.36
C LEU A 482 0.56 8.98 -13.67
N LYS A 483 1.76 8.45 -13.39
CA LYS A 483 2.88 9.21 -12.78
C LYS A 483 3.29 10.42 -13.61
N LYS A 484 3.19 10.35 -14.94
CA LYS A 484 3.47 11.46 -15.85
C LYS A 484 2.35 12.50 -15.91
N THR A 485 1.33 12.40 -15.06
CA THR A 485 0.25 13.37 -14.92
C THR A 485 0.38 14.20 -13.66
N LYS A 486 0.03 15.47 -13.72
CA LYS A 486 0.16 16.42 -12.58
C LYS A 486 -0.39 15.91 -11.24
N PRO A 487 -1.54 15.19 -11.15
CA PRO A 487 -2.09 14.72 -9.88
C PRO A 487 -1.27 13.61 -9.19
N PHE A 488 -0.51 12.82 -9.95
CA PHE A 488 0.24 11.66 -9.46
C PHE A 488 1.76 11.85 -9.59
N SER A 489 2.21 13.02 -10.08
CA SER A 489 3.61 13.34 -10.23
C SER A 489 4.32 13.42 -8.87
N GLY A 490 5.64 13.30 -8.88
CA GLY A 490 6.52 13.42 -7.73
C GLY A 490 7.40 12.19 -7.52
N LYS A 491 8.58 12.41 -6.92
CA LYS A 491 9.49 11.31 -6.56
C LYS A 491 8.81 10.42 -5.51
N PRO A 492 8.85 9.08 -5.63
CA PRO A 492 8.35 8.20 -4.57
C PRO A 492 9.16 8.42 -3.28
N ALA A 493 8.48 8.30 -2.13
CA ALA A 493 9.15 8.40 -0.84
C ALA A 493 10.30 7.39 -0.75
N PRO A 494 11.46 7.79 -0.20
CA PRO A 494 12.54 6.86 0.01
C PRO A 494 12.07 5.72 0.93
N PHE A 495 12.32 4.48 0.50
CA PHE A 495 11.98 3.30 1.29
C PHE A 495 13.05 3.11 2.38
N VAL A 496 12.85 3.79 3.50
CA VAL A 496 13.68 3.66 4.68
C VAL A 496 12.92 2.79 5.68
N MET A 497 13.16 1.49 5.67
CA MET A 497 12.52 0.56 6.61
C MET A 497 13.58 -0.31 7.31
N GLU A 498 13.50 -0.37 8.63
CA GLU A 498 14.31 -1.31 9.40
C GLU A 498 13.81 -2.73 9.15
N LEU A 499 14.74 -3.65 8.86
CA LEU A 499 14.42 -5.07 8.81
C LEU A 499 14.32 -5.59 10.25
N PRO A 500 13.10 -5.81 10.79
CA PRO A 500 12.95 -6.33 12.16
C PRO A 500 13.60 -7.71 12.23
N GLN A 501 14.07 -8.13 13.39
CA GLN A 501 14.57 -9.50 13.54
C GLN A 501 13.43 -10.50 13.31
N TYR A 502 13.77 -11.66 12.71
CA TYR A 502 12.80 -12.75 12.64
C TYR A 502 12.43 -13.21 14.04
N HIS A 503 11.16 -13.38 14.26
CA HIS A 503 10.62 -13.98 15.46
C HIS A 503 9.57 -15.03 15.11
N VAL A 504 9.37 -15.96 16.02
CA VAL A 504 8.33 -16.98 15.85
C VAL A 504 6.98 -16.27 16.00
N PRO A 505 6.06 -16.44 15.03
CA PRO A 505 4.74 -15.85 15.10
C PRO A 505 4.00 -16.22 16.38
N GLN A 506 3.42 -15.23 17.05
CA GLN A 506 2.62 -15.47 18.24
C GLN A 506 1.20 -15.88 17.85
N ALA A 507 0.79 -17.11 18.17
CA ALA A 507 -0.52 -17.64 17.80
C ALA A 507 -1.68 -16.72 18.19
N LYS A 508 -1.64 -16.11 19.38
CA LYS A 508 -2.67 -15.18 19.84
C LYS A 508 -2.77 -13.93 18.95
N THR A 509 -1.64 -13.34 18.58
CA THR A 509 -1.57 -12.14 17.73
C THR A 509 -2.05 -12.47 16.32
N VAL A 510 -1.58 -13.58 15.75
CA VAL A 510 -1.97 -14.04 14.42
C VAL A 510 -3.48 -14.29 14.36
N LEU A 511 -4.05 -15.03 15.31
CA LEU A 511 -5.49 -15.31 15.35
C LEU A 511 -6.33 -14.04 15.54
N LEU A 512 -5.85 -13.07 16.33
CA LEU A 512 -6.53 -11.79 16.50
C LEU A 512 -6.56 -11.00 15.18
N HIS A 513 -5.42 -10.92 14.49
CA HIS A 513 -5.35 -10.24 13.18
C HIS A 513 -6.22 -10.92 12.12
N VAL A 514 -6.24 -12.26 12.09
CA VAL A 514 -7.14 -13.02 11.20
C VAL A 514 -8.60 -12.70 11.51
N TRP A 515 -8.98 -12.73 12.79
CA TRP A 515 -10.36 -12.42 13.21
C TRP A 515 -10.78 -11.00 12.86
N GLU A 516 -9.93 -10.01 13.11
CA GLU A 516 -10.24 -8.61 12.77
C GLU A 516 -10.43 -8.40 11.26
N ARG A 517 -9.57 -9.04 10.44
CA ARG A 517 -9.68 -8.98 8.97
C ARG A 517 -10.94 -9.70 8.49
N LEU A 518 -11.20 -10.88 9.03
CA LEU A 518 -12.36 -11.69 8.67
C LEU A 518 -13.67 -11.03 9.10
N LYS A 519 -13.76 -10.52 10.33
CA LYS A 519 -14.89 -9.73 10.82
C LYS A 519 -15.13 -8.49 9.93
N GLY A 520 -14.06 -7.81 9.55
CA GLY A 520 -14.15 -6.67 8.63
C GLY A 520 -14.70 -7.07 7.25
N PHE A 521 -14.32 -8.24 6.74
CA PHE A 521 -14.82 -8.79 5.49
C PHE A 521 -16.32 -9.15 5.62
N ILE A 522 -16.71 -9.97 6.60
CA ILE A 522 -18.09 -10.44 6.78
C ILE A 522 -19.07 -9.26 6.94
N ILE A 523 -18.76 -8.29 7.79
CA ILE A 523 -19.67 -7.19 8.06
C ILE A 523 -19.77 -6.23 6.86
N LYS A 524 -18.65 -5.87 6.25
CA LYS A 524 -18.61 -4.81 5.23
C LYS A 524 -18.85 -5.33 3.82
N ALA A 525 -18.22 -6.42 3.46
CA ALA A 525 -18.38 -7.03 2.15
C ALA A 525 -19.64 -7.90 2.09
N GLY A 526 -19.95 -8.66 3.15
CA GLY A 526 -21.09 -9.57 3.18
C GLY A 526 -22.43 -8.87 2.97
N THR A 527 -22.66 -7.71 3.60
CA THR A 527 -23.92 -6.95 3.39
C THR A 527 -24.08 -6.44 1.97
N ILE A 528 -23.01 -5.96 1.36
CA ILE A 528 -23.05 -5.45 -0.03
C ILE A 528 -23.21 -6.59 -1.03
N LEU A 529 -22.48 -7.69 -0.83
CA LEU A 529 -22.57 -8.88 -1.67
C LEU A 529 -23.95 -9.50 -1.59
N PHE A 530 -24.49 -9.66 -0.38
CA PHE A 530 -25.86 -10.17 -0.17
C PHE A 530 -26.89 -9.36 -0.96
N LEU A 531 -26.88 -8.02 -0.82
CA LEU A 531 -27.80 -7.16 -1.57
C LEU A 531 -27.60 -7.30 -3.08
N ALA A 532 -26.35 -7.39 -3.54
CA ALA A 532 -26.04 -7.56 -4.95
C ALA A 532 -26.53 -8.92 -5.48
N CYS A 533 -26.38 -10.01 -4.72
CA CYS A 533 -26.91 -11.32 -5.10
C CYS A 533 -28.43 -11.33 -5.23
N VAL A 534 -29.15 -10.69 -4.29
CA VAL A 534 -30.61 -10.56 -4.39
C VAL A 534 -31.02 -9.74 -5.62
N VAL A 535 -30.30 -8.65 -5.93
CA VAL A 535 -30.54 -7.85 -7.13
C VAL A 535 -30.28 -8.67 -8.40
N MET A 536 -29.18 -9.44 -8.44
CA MET A 536 -28.84 -10.28 -9.58
C MET A 536 -29.84 -11.42 -9.78
N TRP A 537 -30.27 -12.06 -8.68
CA TRP A 537 -31.36 -13.01 -8.71
C TRP A 537 -32.63 -12.41 -9.34
N PHE A 538 -33.01 -11.21 -8.89
CA PHE A 538 -34.15 -10.51 -9.45
C PHE A 538 -33.97 -10.19 -10.93
N LEU A 539 -32.83 -9.67 -11.35
CA LEU A 539 -32.57 -9.34 -12.75
C LEU A 539 -32.47 -10.58 -13.64
N GLY A 540 -31.97 -11.69 -13.13
CA GLY A 540 -31.87 -12.95 -13.88
C GLY A 540 -33.15 -13.77 -13.92
N GLY A 541 -33.96 -13.72 -12.85
CA GLY A 541 -35.19 -14.51 -12.74
C GLY A 541 -36.45 -13.82 -13.21
N PHE A 542 -36.49 -12.49 -13.29
CA PHE A 542 -37.68 -11.74 -13.71
C PHE A 542 -37.47 -11.11 -15.09
N GLY A 543 -38.58 -11.06 -15.85
CA GLY A 543 -38.60 -10.47 -17.18
C GLY A 543 -39.99 -10.37 -17.76
N PHE A 544 -40.04 -10.22 -19.08
CA PHE A 544 -41.29 -10.10 -19.83
C PHE A 544 -41.50 -11.34 -20.69
N GLU A 545 -42.49 -12.17 -20.34
CA GLU A 545 -42.86 -13.35 -21.06
C GLU A 545 -44.36 -13.39 -21.28
N ASN A 546 -44.79 -13.80 -22.47
CA ASN A 546 -46.23 -13.87 -22.88
C ASN A 546 -47.02 -12.58 -22.64
N GLY A 547 -46.35 -11.40 -22.70
CA GLY A 547 -47.02 -10.10 -22.53
C GLY A 547 -47.23 -9.72 -21.05
N GLY A 548 -46.78 -10.51 -20.06
CA GLY A 548 -46.82 -10.24 -18.64
C GLY A 548 -45.43 -10.09 -18.05
N PHE A 549 -45.32 -9.38 -16.92
CA PHE A 549 -44.12 -9.28 -16.14
C PHE A 549 -44.17 -10.36 -15.02
N GLY A 550 -43.19 -11.24 -14.95
CA GLY A 550 -43.14 -12.31 -13.98
C GLY A 550 -41.81 -13.07 -13.94
N LEU A 551 -41.78 -14.22 -13.26
CA LEU A 551 -40.67 -15.15 -13.39
C LEU A 551 -40.61 -15.66 -14.81
N VAL A 552 -39.42 -15.71 -15.39
CA VAL A 552 -39.18 -16.18 -16.77
C VAL A 552 -38.55 -17.56 -16.75
N GLU A 553 -39.04 -18.44 -17.62
CA GLU A 553 -38.47 -19.80 -17.82
C GLU A 553 -37.26 -19.72 -18.76
N GLU A 554 -37.32 -18.84 -19.77
CA GLU A 554 -36.21 -18.60 -20.73
C GLU A 554 -35.33 -17.44 -20.27
N SER A 555 -34.05 -17.70 -20.01
CA SER A 555 -33.06 -16.69 -19.60
C SER A 555 -32.94 -15.49 -20.57
N GLY A 556 -33.27 -15.69 -21.86
CA GLY A 556 -33.28 -14.65 -22.88
C GLY A 556 -34.36 -13.57 -22.68
N ASN A 557 -35.41 -13.86 -21.91
CA ASN A 557 -36.51 -12.95 -21.60
C ASN A 557 -36.30 -12.18 -20.29
N SER A 558 -35.16 -12.42 -19.58
CA SER A 558 -34.87 -11.80 -18.31
C SER A 558 -34.53 -10.31 -18.44
N LEU A 559 -34.72 -9.55 -17.35
CA LEU A 559 -34.25 -8.17 -17.28
C LEU A 559 -32.74 -8.05 -17.52
N LEU A 560 -31.96 -9.03 -17.06
CA LEU A 560 -30.53 -9.11 -17.29
C LEU A 560 -30.20 -9.22 -18.78
N ALA A 561 -30.96 -10.01 -19.54
CA ALA A 561 -30.81 -10.13 -20.98
C ALA A 561 -31.16 -8.81 -21.70
N VAL A 562 -32.23 -8.15 -21.27
CA VAL A 562 -32.64 -6.84 -21.85
C VAL A 562 -31.56 -5.78 -21.61
N ILE A 563 -31.02 -5.69 -20.39
CA ILE A 563 -29.93 -4.77 -20.05
C ILE A 563 -28.66 -5.14 -20.83
N GLY A 564 -28.30 -6.43 -20.86
CA GLY A 564 -27.16 -6.94 -21.62
C GLY A 564 -27.28 -6.58 -23.12
N GLY A 565 -28.44 -6.82 -23.70
CA GLY A 565 -28.71 -6.48 -25.11
C GLY A 565 -28.65 -4.98 -25.42
N PHE A 566 -29.10 -4.12 -24.51
CA PHE A 566 -28.97 -2.68 -24.65
C PHE A 566 -27.52 -2.19 -24.66
N ILE A 567 -26.67 -2.84 -23.83
CA ILE A 567 -25.25 -2.48 -23.66
C ILE A 567 -24.34 -3.20 -24.68
N ALA A 568 -24.76 -4.36 -25.19
CA ALA A 568 -23.99 -5.21 -26.12
C ALA A 568 -23.37 -4.45 -27.33
N PRO A 569 -24.03 -3.53 -27.99
CA PRO A 569 -23.45 -2.76 -29.12
C PRO A 569 -22.16 -2.00 -28.74
N LEU A 570 -22.02 -1.61 -27.48
CA LEU A 570 -20.80 -0.95 -27.00
C LEU A 570 -19.59 -1.90 -26.99
N PHE A 571 -19.82 -3.20 -26.82
CA PHE A 571 -18.77 -4.23 -26.76
C PHE A 571 -18.53 -4.91 -28.13
N ALA A 572 -19.32 -4.65 -29.12
CA ALA A 572 -19.12 -5.16 -30.48
C ALA A 572 -17.73 -4.80 -31.05
N PRO A 573 -17.19 -3.57 -30.89
CA PRO A 573 -15.82 -3.25 -31.31
C PRO A 573 -14.73 -4.05 -30.62
N LEU A 574 -15.01 -4.69 -29.48
CA LEU A 574 -14.10 -5.52 -28.70
C LEU A 574 -14.17 -6.99 -29.09
N GLY A 575 -15.11 -7.37 -29.97
CA GLY A 575 -15.28 -8.72 -30.50
C GLY A 575 -16.29 -9.60 -29.76
N PHE A 576 -16.94 -9.13 -28.68
CA PHE A 576 -17.98 -9.83 -27.93
C PHE A 576 -19.24 -8.97 -27.74
N GLY A 577 -19.87 -8.63 -28.87
CA GLY A 577 -21.09 -7.82 -28.92
C GLY A 577 -22.38 -8.60 -28.74
N GLU A 578 -22.35 -9.86 -28.36
CA GLU A 578 -23.52 -10.66 -28.00
C GLU A 578 -23.99 -10.30 -26.58
N TRP A 579 -25.33 -10.40 -26.35
CA TRP A 579 -25.87 -10.00 -25.04
C TRP A 579 -25.45 -10.94 -23.89
N GLN A 580 -25.22 -12.23 -24.15
CA GLN A 580 -24.86 -13.22 -23.14
C GLN A 580 -23.49 -12.92 -22.48
N PRO A 581 -22.37 -12.76 -23.22
CA PRO A 581 -21.10 -12.37 -22.60
C PRO A 581 -21.17 -11.03 -21.84
N VAL A 582 -21.97 -10.08 -22.35
CA VAL A 582 -22.14 -8.77 -21.70
C VAL A 582 -22.93 -8.93 -20.40
N ALA A 583 -24.02 -9.70 -20.40
CA ALA A 583 -24.79 -10.02 -19.21
C ALA A 583 -23.93 -10.75 -18.14
N ALA A 584 -23.11 -11.71 -18.57
CA ALA A 584 -22.16 -12.39 -17.70
C ALA A 584 -21.10 -11.44 -17.12
N SER A 585 -20.58 -10.47 -17.91
CA SER A 585 -19.68 -9.46 -17.40
C SER A 585 -20.34 -8.56 -16.35
N LEU A 586 -21.62 -8.25 -16.49
CA LEU A 586 -22.39 -7.49 -15.50
C LEU A 586 -22.53 -8.28 -14.19
N SER A 587 -22.82 -9.58 -14.25
CA SER A 587 -22.82 -10.43 -13.03
C SER A 587 -21.48 -10.46 -12.32
N GLY A 588 -20.38 -10.35 -13.08
CA GLY A 588 -19.01 -10.27 -12.56
C GLY A 588 -18.71 -9.04 -11.68
N PHE A 589 -19.55 -8.01 -11.68
CA PHE A 589 -19.44 -6.93 -10.69
C PHE A 589 -19.86 -7.38 -9.29
N THR A 590 -20.77 -8.33 -9.17
CA THR A 590 -21.12 -8.92 -7.87
C THR A 590 -19.93 -9.70 -7.33
N ALA A 591 -19.53 -10.72 -8.07
CA ALA A 591 -18.38 -11.56 -7.78
C ALA A 591 -17.83 -12.11 -9.11
N LYS A 592 -16.50 -12.11 -9.28
CA LYS A 592 -15.92 -12.44 -10.60
C LYS A 592 -16.14 -13.89 -11.04
N GLU A 593 -16.25 -14.83 -10.11
CA GLU A 593 -16.61 -16.22 -10.42
C GLU A 593 -18.07 -16.34 -10.92
N ALA A 594 -18.97 -15.46 -10.52
CA ALA A 594 -20.35 -15.48 -11.01
C ALA A 594 -20.46 -15.32 -12.56
N ILE A 595 -19.39 -14.90 -13.22
CA ILE A 595 -19.32 -14.89 -14.69
C ILE A 595 -19.49 -16.31 -15.22
N VAL A 596 -18.80 -17.30 -14.65
CA VAL A 596 -18.82 -18.69 -15.13
C VAL A 596 -20.20 -19.32 -14.92
N SER A 597 -20.74 -19.23 -13.70
CA SER A 597 -22.06 -19.76 -13.40
C SER A 597 -23.17 -19.07 -14.21
N THR A 598 -23.09 -17.74 -14.40
CA THR A 598 -24.03 -17.01 -15.28
C THR A 598 -23.92 -17.50 -16.73
N MET A 599 -22.71 -17.70 -17.25
CA MET A 599 -22.51 -18.25 -18.59
C MET A 599 -23.09 -19.66 -18.72
N GLY A 600 -22.88 -20.52 -17.72
CA GLY A 600 -23.45 -21.86 -17.67
C GLY A 600 -24.99 -21.86 -17.70
N VAL A 601 -25.60 -20.99 -16.89
CA VAL A 601 -27.06 -20.81 -16.87
C VAL A 601 -27.59 -20.28 -18.20
N LEU A 602 -26.96 -19.24 -18.75
CA LEU A 602 -27.38 -18.65 -20.04
C LEU A 602 -27.17 -19.59 -21.24
N ALA A 603 -26.24 -20.53 -21.12
CA ALA A 603 -26.00 -21.58 -22.12
C ALA A 603 -26.90 -22.83 -21.92
N ASN A 604 -27.80 -22.82 -20.95
CA ASN A 604 -28.66 -23.95 -20.57
C ASN A 604 -27.87 -25.24 -20.35
N VAL A 605 -26.69 -25.14 -19.68
CA VAL A 605 -25.89 -26.33 -19.34
C VAL A 605 -26.65 -27.16 -18.34
N THR A 606 -26.92 -28.43 -18.71
CA THR A 606 -27.55 -29.40 -17.84
C THR A 606 -26.48 -30.10 -16.99
N GLY A 607 -26.47 -29.85 -15.68
CA GLY A 607 -25.48 -30.39 -14.75
C GLY A 607 -24.74 -29.28 -13.99
N ASP A 608 -23.44 -29.47 -13.76
CA ASP A 608 -22.63 -28.52 -13.04
C ASP A 608 -22.34 -27.26 -13.91
N THR A 609 -23.00 -26.17 -13.60
CA THR A 609 -22.83 -24.88 -14.27
C THR A 609 -21.52 -24.16 -13.89
N GLU A 610 -20.73 -24.73 -12.98
CA GLU A 610 -19.42 -24.20 -12.55
C GLU A 610 -18.25 -24.98 -13.18
N ASP A 611 -18.50 -26.13 -13.82
CA ASP A 611 -17.46 -26.87 -14.54
C ASP A 611 -16.99 -26.11 -15.78
N ALA A 612 -15.78 -25.58 -15.71
CA ALA A 612 -15.19 -24.73 -16.75
C ALA A 612 -15.10 -25.40 -18.12
N VAL A 613 -14.95 -26.73 -18.18
CA VAL A 613 -14.82 -27.47 -19.46
C VAL A 613 -16.19 -27.60 -20.13
N THR A 614 -17.20 -28.00 -19.39
CA THR A 614 -18.58 -28.13 -19.91
C THR A 614 -19.17 -26.81 -20.36
N VAL A 615 -18.98 -25.77 -19.55
CA VAL A 615 -19.41 -24.40 -19.89
C VAL A 615 -18.64 -23.87 -21.10
N ALA A 616 -17.31 -24.13 -21.22
CA ALA A 616 -16.51 -23.70 -22.37
C ALA A 616 -17.05 -24.27 -23.71
N GLN A 617 -17.48 -25.55 -23.71
CA GLN A 617 -18.09 -26.17 -24.87
C GLN A 617 -19.40 -25.47 -25.29
N ALA A 618 -20.24 -25.14 -24.33
CA ALA A 618 -21.53 -24.50 -24.58
C ALA A 618 -21.41 -23.05 -25.08
N VAL A 619 -20.47 -22.26 -24.51
CA VAL A 619 -20.34 -20.84 -24.80
C VAL A 619 -19.39 -20.49 -25.97
N GLN A 620 -18.71 -21.49 -26.53
CA GLN A 620 -17.75 -21.25 -27.63
C GLN A 620 -18.38 -20.49 -28.81
N THR A 621 -19.64 -20.74 -29.11
CA THR A 621 -20.36 -20.11 -30.22
C THR A 621 -20.60 -18.61 -30.04
N TRP A 622 -20.52 -18.10 -28.81
CA TRP A 622 -20.66 -16.67 -28.51
C TRP A 622 -19.43 -15.85 -28.87
N PHE A 623 -18.31 -16.53 -29.07
CA PHE A 623 -17.04 -15.90 -29.42
C PHE A 623 -16.64 -16.29 -30.84
N PRO A 624 -16.72 -15.36 -31.81
CA PRO A 624 -16.46 -15.68 -33.22
C PRO A 624 -15.01 -16.05 -33.51
N THR A 625 -14.08 -15.67 -32.63
CA THR A 625 -12.64 -15.92 -32.78
C THR A 625 -11.98 -16.12 -31.41
N SER A 626 -10.83 -16.79 -31.40
CA SER A 626 -9.97 -16.90 -30.20
C SER A 626 -9.55 -15.51 -29.68
N LEU A 627 -9.40 -14.51 -30.55
CA LEU A 627 -9.11 -13.12 -30.15
C LEU A 627 -10.29 -12.46 -29.44
N ALA A 628 -11.54 -12.79 -29.81
CA ALA A 628 -12.72 -12.29 -29.12
C ALA A 628 -12.78 -12.82 -27.69
N ALA A 629 -12.51 -14.14 -27.52
CA ALA A 629 -12.41 -14.77 -26.21
C ALA A 629 -11.28 -14.17 -25.36
N LEU A 630 -10.11 -13.91 -25.95
CA LEU A 630 -9.00 -13.23 -25.30
C LEU A 630 -9.37 -11.80 -24.87
N SER A 631 -10.05 -11.05 -25.75
CA SER A 631 -10.51 -9.69 -25.45
C SER A 631 -11.48 -9.67 -24.28
N PHE A 632 -12.45 -10.58 -24.26
CA PHE A 632 -13.38 -10.75 -23.14
C PHE A 632 -12.65 -11.06 -21.82
N LEU A 633 -11.68 -11.99 -21.87
CA LEU A 633 -10.87 -12.35 -20.70
C LEU A 633 -10.08 -11.14 -20.17
N ILE A 634 -9.40 -10.39 -21.04
CA ILE A 634 -8.62 -9.22 -20.66
C ILE A 634 -9.53 -8.11 -20.13
N PHE A 635 -10.72 -7.91 -20.72
CA PHE A 635 -11.69 -6.95 -20.21
C PHE A 635 -12.05 -7.24 -18.75
N ASN A 636 -12.49 -8.49 -18.45
CA ASN A 636 -12.86 -8.91 -17.11
C ASN A 636 -11.67 -9.02 -16.14
N LEU A 637 -10.42 -9.03 -16.67
CA LEU A 637 -9.21 -8.92 -15.87
C LEU A 637 -8.96 -7.48 -15.41
N LEU A 638 -9.13 -6.51 -16.29
CA LEU A 638 -8.71 -5.11 -16.10
C LEU A 638 -9.84 -4.15 -15.71
N ASP A 639 -11.10 -4.55 -15.86
CA ASP A 639 -12.27 -3.76 -15.48
C ASP A 639 -12.34 -3.53 -13.96
N SER A 640 -13.36 -2.81 -13.51
CA SER A 640 -13.60 -2.61 -12.09
C SER A 640 -13.76 -3.93 -11.35
N PRO A 641 -13.18 -4.06 -10.14
CA PRO A 641 -13.27 -5.27 -9.35
C PRO A 641 -14.69 -5.52 -8.82
N CYS A 642 -14.88 -6.61 -8.07
CA CYS A 642 -16.16 -6.93 -7.43
C CYS A 642 -16.63 -5.80 -6.48
N LEU A 643 -17.94 -5.72 -6.24
CA LEU A 643 -18.56 -4.68 -5.41
C LEU A 643 -17.94 -4.55 -4.01
N ALA A 644 -17.53 -5.66 -3.41
CA ALA A 644 -16.84 -5.66 -2.12
C ALA A 644 -15.48 -4.94 -2.17
N ALA A 645 -14.73 -5.14 -3.23
CA ALA A 645 -13.47 -4.42 -3.45
C ALA A 645 -13.73 -2.94 -3.79
N ILE A 646 -14.75 -2.63 -4.59
CA ILE A 646 -15.19 -1.26 -4.89
C ILE A 646 -15.56 -0.51 -3.60
N ALA A 647 -16.32 -1.13 -2.70
CA ALA A 647 -16.66 -0.56 -1.40
C ALA A 647 -15.41 -0.30 -0.53
N THR A 648 -14.44 -1.21 -0.58
CA THR A 648 -13.14 -1.03 0.10
C THR A 648 -12.33 0.10 -0.53
N MET A 649 -12.33 0.23 -1.86
CA MET A 649 -11.73 1.38 -2.56
C MET A 649 -12.35 2.70 -2.11
N ALA A 650 -13.67 2.78 -2.01
CA ALA A 650 -14.38 3.98 -1.54
C ALA A 650 -13.90 4.43 -0.14
N GLN A 651 -13.68 3.47 0.76
CA GLN A 651 -13.18 3.75 2.11
C GLN A 651 -11.72 4.20 2.11
N GLN A 652 -10.84 3.52 1.34
CA GLN A 652 -9.40 3.79 1.36
C GLN A 652 -9.00 5.03 0.56
N MET A 653 -9.76 5.39 -0.49
CA MET A 653 -9.52 6.60 -1.29
C MET A 653 -9.79 7.90 -0.51
N GLN A 654 -10.63 7.87 0.52
CA GLN A 654 -10.99 9.00 1.39
C GLN A 654 -11.45 10.27 0.62
N SER A 655 -11.81 10.12 -0.64
CA SER A 655 -12.25 11.20 -1.53
C SER A 655 -13.20 10.67 -2.60
N LYS A 656 -14.44 11.18 -2.61
CA LYS A 656 -15.43 10.81 -3.62
C LYS A 656 -14.95 11.07 -5.06
N LYS A 657 -14.20 12.17 -5.27
CA LYS A 657 -13.64 12.53 -6.58
C LYS A 657 -12.64 11.47 -7.07
N TRP A 658 -11.72 11.06 -6.23
CA TRP A 658 -10.70 10.07 -6.60
C TRP A 658 -11.27 8.67 -6.72
N PHE A 659 -12.28 8.34 -5.93
CA PHE A 659 -13.02 7.09 -6.05
C PHE A 659 -13.66 6.95 -7.42
N TRP A 660 -14.49 7.93 -7.86
CA TRP A 660 -15.14 7.88 -9.17
C TRP A 660 -14.13 7.93 -10.32
N PHE A 661 -13.05 8.69 -10.16
CA PHE A 661 -11.96 8.69 -11.12
C PHE A 661 -11.31 7.30 -11.25
N ALA A 662 -11.10 6.58 -10.15
CA ALA A 662 -10.52 5.23 -10.15
C ALA A 662 -11.41 4.24 -10.93
N ILE A 663 -12.72 4.22 -10.64
CA ILE A 663 -13.67 3.35 -11.32
C ILE A 663 -13.72 3.66 -12.83
N LEU A 664 -13.83 4.94 -13.17
CA LEU A 664 -13.88 5.35 -14.57
C LEU A 664 -12.57 5.00 -15.30
N PHE A 665 -11.43 5.24 -14.66
CA PHE A 665 -10.11 4.92 -15.22
C PHE A 665 -9.96 3.43 -15.50
N GLN A 666 -10.34 2.55 -14.55
CA GLN A 666 -10.23 1.11 -14.73
C GLN A 666 -11.05 0.62 -15.92
N ASN A 667 -12.32 1.03 -16.02
CA ASN A 667 -13.20 0.62 -17.13
C ASN A 667 -12.74 1.18 -18.49
N ILE A 668 -12.34 2.45 -18.55
CA ILE A 668 -11.83 3.05 -19.80
C ILE A 668 -10.51 2.40 -20.21
N PHE A 669 -9.61 2.16 -19.26
CA PHE A 669 -8.32 1.50 -19.52
C PHE A 669 -8.54 0.08 -20.05
N ALA A 670 -9.39 -0.71 -19.40
CA ALA A 670 -9.77 -2.04 -19.86
C ALA A 670 -10.34 -2.00 -21.28
N TYR A 671 -11.28 -1.10 -21.54
CA TYR A 671 -11.93 -0.95 -22.86
C TYR A 671 -10.90 -0.62 -23.96
N ILE A 672 -10.03 0.37 -23.72
CA ILE A 672 -9.03 0.79 -24.69
C ILE A 672 -8.01 -0.34 -24.96
N VAL A 673 -7.52 -1.02 -23.93
CA VAL A 673 -6.58 -2.13 -24.10
C VAL A 673 -7.22 -3.26 -24.91
N CYS A 674 -8.45 -3.64 -24.60
CA CYS A 674 -9.18 -4.67 -25.34
C CYS A 674 -9.46 -4.28 -26.78
N LEU A 675 -9.85 -3.03 -27.02
CA LEU A 675 -10.04 -2.48 -28.36
C LEU A 675 -8.76 -2.61 -29.19
N CYS A 676 -7.62 -2.20 -28.63
CA CYS A 676 -6.33 -2.31 -29.29
C CYS A 676 -5.99 -3.77 -29.63
N ILE A 677 -6.13 -4.68 -28.66
CA ILE A 677 -5.79 -6.11 -28.83
C ILE A 677 -6.68 -6.75 -29.88
N TYR A 678 -8.01 -6.56 -29.78
CA TYR A 678 -8.94 -7.19 -30.71
C TYR A 678 -8.83 -6.63 -32.12
N GLN A 679 -8.83 -5.31 -32.29
CA GLN A 679 -8.86 -4.68 -33.61
C GLN A 679 -7.53 -4.87 -34.37
N ILE A 680 -6.40 -4.71 -33.67
CA ILE A 680 -5.08 -4.92 -34.30
C ILE A 680 -4.84 -6.41 -34.53
N GLY A 681 -5.20 -7.26 -33.58
CA GLY A 681 -5.07 -8.71 -33.71
C GLY A 681 -5.94 -9.27 -34.84
N SER A 682 -7.20 -8.83 -34.96
CA SER A 682 -8.10 -9.20 -36.04
C SER A 682 -7.56 -8.78 -37.41
N PHE A 683 -7.04 -7.55 -37.51
CA PHE A 683 -6.40 -7.10 -38.77
C PHE A 683 -5.16 -7.94 -39.10
N ALA A 684 -4.30 -8.26 -38.12
CA ALA A 684 -3.10 -9.06 -38.33
C ALA A 684 -3.39 -10.52 -38.73
N THR A 685 -4.56 -11.04 -38.35
CA THR A 685 -5.02 -12.40 -38.71
C THR A 685 -5.85 -12.46 -40.01
N GLY A 686 -5.87 -11.36 -40.78
CA GLY A 686 -6.54 -11.30 -42.11
C GLY A 686 -7.95 -10.74 -42.10
N GLY A 687 -8.39 -10.12 -40.99
CA GLY A 687 -9.65 -9.42 -40.89
C GLY A 687 -9.68 -8.11 -41.73
N SER A 688 -10.88 -7.61 -42.05
CA SER A 688 -11.07 -6.40 -42.85
C SER A 688 -10.61 -5.15 -42.09
N PHE A 689 -9.94 -4.23 -42.82
CA PHE A 689 -9.60 -2.91 -42.26
C PHE A 689 -10.89 -2.05 -42.17
N GLY A 690 -11.21 -1.68 -40.93
CA GLY A 690 -12.42 -0.91 -40.62
C GLY A 690 -12.16 0.29 -39.72
N VAL A 691 -13.20 1.04 -39.41
CA VAL A 691 -13.14 2.20 -38.51
C VAL A 691 -12.58 1.81 -37.13
N GLY A 692 -12.95 0.64 -36.58
CA GLY A 692 -12.44 0.11 -35.35
C GLY A 692 -10.93 -0.08 -35.38
N THR A 693 -10.40 -0.59 -36.49
CA THR A 693 -8.94 -0.80 -36.66
C THR A 693 -8.16 0.52 -36.61
N VAL A 694 -8.70 1.59 -37.22
CA VAL A 694 -8.12 2.94 -37.15
C VAL A 694 -8.05 3.41 -35.69
N PHE A 695 -9.13 3.28 -34.92
CA PHE A 695 -9.15 3.63 -33.51
C PHE A 695 -8.16 2.76 -32.70
N GLY A 696 -8.04 1.46 -32.97
CA GLY A 696 -7.07 0.57 -32.37
C GLY A 696 -5.63 1.08 -32.54
N PHE A 697 -5.23 1.43 -33.77
CA PHE A 697 -3.90 2.00 -34.03
C PHE A 697 -3.70 3.37 -33.38
N VAL A 698 -4.70 4.26 -33.42
CA VAL A 698 -4.62 5.58 -32.79
C VAL A 698 -4.45 5.47 -31.29
N PHE A 699 -5.26 4.66 -30.60
CA PHE A 699 -5.12 4.47 -29.16
C PHE A 699 -3.80 3.79 -28.77
N THR A 700 -3.34 2.82 -29.57
CA THR A 700 -2.02 2.22 -29.37
C THR A 700 -0.91 3.27 -29.49
N ALA A 701 -0.96 4.12 -30.51
CA ALA A 701 -0.01 5.22 -30.67
C ALA A 701 -0.06 6.21 -29.50
N ILE A 702 -1.26 6.51 -28.98
CA ILE A 702 -1.43 7.36 -27.79
C ILE A 702 -0.82 6.69 -26.55
N ILE A 703 -1.09 5.42 -26.31
CA ILE A 703 -0.50 4.68 -25.17
C ILE A 703 1.02 4.67 -25.25
N LEU A 704 1.58 4.37 -26.43
CA LEU A 704 3.03 4.37 -26.64
C LEU A 704 3.61 5.78 -26.47
N PHE A 705 2.97 6.80 -27.00
CA PHE A 705 3.39 8.19 -26.79
C PHE A 705 3.38 8.56 -25.32
N LEU A 706 2.31 8.25 -24.56
CA LEU A 706 2.22 8.51 -23.13
C LEU A 706 3.26 7.71 -22.33
N LEU A 707 3.58 6.49 -22.78
CA LEU A 707 4.58 5.64 -22.14
C LEU A 707 6.02 6.17 -22.34
N PHE A 708 6.36 6.63 -23.54
CA PHE A 708 7.73 7.02 -23.89
C PHE A 708 8.00 8.52 -23.78
N ARG A 709 6.98 9.39 -23.67
CA ARG A 709 7.21 10.82 -23.49
C ARG A 709 8.02 11.07 -22.21
N PRO A 710 8.98 12.03 -22.21
CA PRO A 710 9.67 12.42 -20.98
C PRO A 710 8.66 12.91 -19.92
N ASP A 711 8.96 12.69 -18.66
CA ASP A 711 8.10 13.14 -17.55
C ASP A 711 8.19 14.67 -17.43
N PRO A 712 7.09 15.41 -17.72
CA PRO A 712 7.09 16.88 -17.64
C PRO A 712 7.10 17.41 -16.20
N TYR A 713 6.94 16.53 -15.20
CA TYR A 713 6.81 16.90 -13.79
C TYR A 713 7.89 16.24 -12.91
N LYS A 714 8.99 15.72 -13.51
CA LYS A 714 10.06 14.98 -12.82
C LYS A 714 10.65 15.73 -11.63
N ASP A 715 10.69 17.06 -11.70
CA ASP A 715 11.28 17.94 -10.68
C ASP A 715 10.25 18.55 -9.72
N GLN A 716 8.97 18.28 -9.91
CA GLN A 716 7.95 18.75 -8.98
C GLN A 716 7.91 17.88 -7.72
N LYS A 717 8.32 18.47 -6.59
CA LYS A 717 8.04 17.90 -5.26
C LYS A 717 6.54 18.10 -4.97
N VAL A 718 5.71 17.08 -5.19
CA VAL A 718 4.27 17.16 -4.91
C VAL A 718 4.02 16.74 -3.47
N TYR A 719 3.75 17.72 -2.63
CA TYR A 719 3.27 17.51 -1.27
C TYR A 719 1.77 17.18 -1.27
N SER A 720 1.32 16.33 -0.36
CA SER A 720 -0.11 16.03 -0.27
C SER A 720 -0.89 17.32 0.05
N LYS A 721 -2.07 17.52 -0.56
CA LYS A 721 -2.92 18.67 -0.23
C LYS A 721 -3.28 18.76 1.26
N ARG A 722 -3.24 17.64 1.99
CA ARG A 722 -3.43 17.59 3.44
C ARG A 722 -2.30 18.26 4.20
N SER A 723 -1.05 18.12 3.75
CA SER A 723 0.08 18.84 4.37
C SER A 723 0.01 20.35 4.13
N VAL A 724 -0.63 20.79 3.04
CA VAL A 724 -0.84 22.23 2.74
C VAL A 724 -2.00 22.80 3.57
N GLN A 725 -3.09 22.05 3.77
CA GLN A 725 -4.21 22.49 4.62
C GLN A 725 -3.92 22.42 6.11
N ALA A 726 -2.97 21.61 6.55
CA ALA A 726 -2.55 21.55 7.95
C ALA A 726 -1.56 22.68 8.33
N ALA A 727 -1.01 23.38 7.33
CA ALA A 727 -0.08 24.51 7.52
C ALA A 727 -0.76 25.88 7.40
N ASN A 728 -2.01 25.94 6.98
CA ASN A 728 -2.91 27.10 7.03
C ASN A 728 -3.93 26.93 8.15
#